data_d6160cb14e8141c818293c1f6d56767a
#
_entry.id   d6160cb14e8141c818293c1f6d56767a
#
_cell.length_a   1.000
_cell.length_b   1.000
_cell.length_c   1.000
_cell.angle_alpha   90.00
_cell.angle_beta   90.00
_cell.angle_gamma   90.00
#
_symmetry.space_group_name_H-M   'P 1'
#
loop_
_entity.id
_entity.type
_entity.pdbx_description
1 polymer ?
#
loop_
_entity_poly.entity_id
_entity_poly.type
_entity_poly.pdbx_seq_one_letter_code
_entity_poly.pdbx_strand_id
1 'polypeptide(L)'
;MPMSQPSAPVLTVRYNGPPRTFAAGHDVVVGRDLRADVRLAHPLVSRAHIVLRFDPTTPGGRWMAIDNGSLNGMYVYGRRVQEVAISDGTTVNLGNPDGPPLTFEVGRQQGAAGRPPQTSTVMIPGQPTQPPTRPPYQPAPAHARPPPPLRAPAPGPAPAPTPVPALSADAAPTQMGPSPARGGSGSARATSMLKILRPGSSAEVPPGALKVGRATDNDIVIPDVLASRHHATLIPTPGGTEIADNRSINGTFVNGDRVTTALLNEGDVVTIGNVDLVFSDGNLVRRTETAATGTGGLDVRSVTWTIENNKTLLNNISLVARPGTLTAIIGPSGAGKSTLARLIAGYTHPSSGTVAFEGRNVHADYAALRSRIGMVPQDDVVHGQLTVNQALMYAAELRLPPDTTREDRQQVVAEVLGELEMTQHADTRVDRLSGGQRKRASVALELLTGPSLLILDEPTSGLDPALDRQVMTMLRDLADAGRVVLVVTHSLTYLDVCDQVLLLAPGGMTAFRGPPAQIGPVMGTTNWADIFSTVASDPQAASDRYIALAGPTPPPPPVEAPSDIGEPTHTSLLRQFWTIVRRQVRLIISDRGYFIFLALLPFIMGVLSLAVPGTTGFGIPDPMGDAPNQPGQILVLLNVGAIFMGTALTIRDLIGERAIFRREQAVGLSTTAYLMAKVCVYSVFAILQSSIVTAITVIGMGGPTQGATVLGNATLELFVSMAATTITAAMVGLALSALAKSNEQIMPLLVVAIMSQLVFSGGMIPVTDRMVLDQMSRLTPARWGFAASASTV
;
A
#
# COMPACT_ATOMS: atom_id res chain seq x y z
N MET A 1 -38.51 -5.77 63.02
CA MET A 1 -37.72 -6.69 62.21
C MET A 1 -37.76 -6.23 60.79
N PRO A 2 -36.67 -5.81 60.17
CA PRO A 2 -36.66 -5.42 58.74
C PRO A 2 -36.72 -6.71 57.91
N MET A 3 -37.71 -6.79 57.03
CA MET A 3 -37.87 -7.91 56.10
C MET A 3 -36.64 -7.90 55.15
N SER A 4 -35.89 -8.99 55.13
CA SER A 4 -34.79 -9.23 54.18
C SER A 4 -35.37 -9.21 52.78
N GLN A 5 -34.88 -8.25 51.94
CA GLN A 5 -35.17 -8.25 50.51
C GLN A 5 -34.65 -9.57 49.89
N PRO A 6 -35.42 -10.22 49.01
CA PRO A 6 -34.97 -11.42 48.34
C PRO A 6 -33.75 -11.10 47.49
N SER A 7 -32.64 -11.82 47.69
CA SER A 7 -31.42 -11.67 46.90
C SER A 7 -31.74 -11.97 45.42
N ALA A 8 -31.33 -11.05 44.51
CA ALA A 8 -31.52 -11.21 43.10
C ALA A 8 -30.84 -12.50 42.55
N PRO A 9 -31.47 -13.22 41.61
CA PRO A 9 -30.94 -14.46 41.09
C PRO A 9 -29.64 -14.24 40.29
N VAL A 10 -28.67 -15.12 40.50
CA VAL A 10 -27.36 -15.11 39.81
C VAL A 10 -27.52 -15.75 38.44
N LEU A 11 -26.90 -15.17 37.40
CA LEU A 11 -26.91 -15.68 36.04
C LEU A 11 -25.58 -16.38 35.74
N THR A 12 -25.64 -17.67 35.36
CA THR A 12 -24.48 -18.38 34.83
C THR A 12 -24.63 -18.56 33.30
N VAL A 13 -23.63 -18.14 32.56
CA VAL A 13 -23.57 -18.24 31.09
C VAL A 13 -22.62 -19.36 30.71
N ARG A 14 -23.13 -20.39 30.00
CA ARG A 14 -22.35 -21.49 29.43
C ARG A 14 -22.18 -21.30 27.93
N TYR A 15 -20.95 -21.45 27.45
CA TYR A 15 -20.55 -21.34 26.04
C TYR A 15 -19.36 -22.29 25.81
N ASN A 16 -18.74 -22.24 24.59
CA ASN A 16 -17.53 -23.02 24.28
C ASN A 16 -16.27 -22.60 25.06
N GLY A 17 -16.44 -22.21 26.32
CA GLY A 17 -15.40 -21.80 27.26
C GLY A 17 -15.80 -22.10 28.69
N PRO A 18 -15.02 -21.68 29.69
CA PRO A 18 -15.37 -21.86 31.08
C PRO A 18 -16.65 -21.07 31.43
N PRO A 19 -17.62 -21.66 32.16
CA PRO A 19 -18.85 -20.98 32.51
C PRO A 19 -18.54 -19.70 33.31
N ARG A 20 -19.26 -18.62 33.05
CA ARG A 20 -19.13 -17.36 33.77
C ARG A 20 -20.41 -17.02 34.52
N THR A 21 -20.25 -16.56 35.75
CA THR A 21 -21.36 -16.27 36.65
C THR A 21 -21.41 -14.78 36.96
N PHE A 22 -22.59 -14.18 36.87
CA PHE A 22 -22.83 -12.75 37.04
C PHE A 22 -23.91 -12.48 38.07
N ALA A 23 -23.67 -11.50 38.93
CA ALA A 23 -24.69 -10.97 39.87
C ALA A 23 -25.46 -9.84 39.22
N ALA A 24 -26.70 -9.64 39.63
CA ALA A 24 -27.49 -8.48 39.19
C ALA A 24 -26.88 -7.18 39.71
N GLY A 25 -26.87 -6.14 38.86
CA GLY A 25 -26.35 -4.81 39.23
C GLY A 25 -25.68 -4.05 38.11
N HIS A 26 -25.21 -4.71 37.04
CA HIS A 26 -24.69 -4.08 35.82
C HIS A 26 -25.03 -4.91 34.59
N ASP A 27 -25.03 -4.27 33.45
CA ASP A 27 -25.26 -4.94 32.16
C ASP A 27 -24.06 -5.82 31.81
N VAL A 28 -24.29 -7.06 31.38
CA VAL A 28 -23.25 -8.00 30.94
C VAL A 28 -23.22 -8.03 29.42
N VAL A 29 -22.11 -7.66 28.83
CA VAL A 29 -21.93 -7.64 27.38
C VAL A 29 -21.39 -8.98 26.89
N VAL A 30 -22.09 -9.58 25.91
CA VAL A 30 -21.66 -10.78 25.21
C VAL A 30 -21.33 -10.41 23.77
N GLY A 31 -20.13 -10.74 23.32
CA GLY A 31 -19.70 -10.40 21.98
C GLY A 31 -18.31 -10.92 21.69
N ARG A 32 -17.80 -10.56 20.50
CA ARG A 32 -16.41 -10.93 20.12
C ARG A 32 -15.36 -9.93 20.60
N ASP A 33 -15.76 -8.77 21.12
CA ASP A 33 -14.83 -7.75 21.63
C ASP A 33 -14.05 -8.29 22.83
N LEU A 34 -12.78 -7.86 22.94
CA LEU A 34 -11.92 -8.17 24.09
C LEU A 34 -12.48 -7.62 25.42
N ARG A 35 -13.33 -6.59 25.34
CA ARG A 35 -13.97 -5.95 26.49
C ARG A 35 -15.31 -6.58 26.85
N ALA A 36 -15.78 -7.55 26.06
CA ALA A 36 -17.03 -8.26 26.37
C ALA A 36 -16.84 -9.13 27.63
N ASP A 37 -17.82 -9.08 28.52
CA ASP A 37 -17.81 -9.88 29.76
C ASP A 37 -17.84 -11.38 29.44
N VAL A 38 -18.52 -11.76 28.34
CA VAL A 38 -18.47 -13.10 27.74
C VAL A 38 -17.98 -12.98 26.31
N ARG A 39 -16.75 -13.38 26.09
CA ARG A 39 -16.13 -13.27 24.73
C ARG A 39 -16.42 -14.54 23.92
N LEU A 40 -16.95 -14.34 22.71
CA LEU A 40 -17.20 -15.38 21.72
C LEU A 40 -16.43 -15.02 20.45
N ALA A 41 -15.28 -15.64 20.21
CA ALA A 41 -14.47 -15.44 19.03
C ALA A 41 -15.09 -16.19 17.83
N HIS A 42 -16.20 -15.66 17.28
CA HIS A 42 -16.89 -16.25 16.14
C HIS A 42 -17.20 -15.16 15.09
N PRO A 43 -16.95 -15.40 13.80
CA PRO A 43 -17.11 -14.39 12.74
C PRO A 43 -18.52 -13.83 12.60
N LEU A 44 -19.55 -14.60 12.93
CA LEU A 44 -20.94 -14.14 12.90
C LEU A 44 -21.37 -13.34 14.14
N VAL A 45 -20.52 -13.27 15.18
CA VAL A 45 -20.82 -12.53 16.41
C VAL A 45 -20.28 -11.11 16.33
N SER A 46 -21.13 -10.10 16.51
CA SER A 46 -20.75 -8.69 16.57
C SER A 46 -19.88 -8.37 17.80
N ARG A 47 -19.16 -7.25 17.81
CA ARG A 47 -18.28 -6.83 18.91
C ARG A 47 -19.00 -6.84 20.26
N ALA A 48 -20.16 -6.20 20.34
CA ALA A 48 -21.12 -6.32 21.44
C ALA A 48 -22.43 -6.81 20.83
N HIS A 49 -22.65 -8.14 20.86
CA HIS A 49 -23.72 -8.76 20.10
C HIS A 49 -25.04 -8.70 20.86
N ILE A 50 -25.02 -9.13 22.14
CA ILE A 50 -26.15 -9.03 23.03
C ILE A 50 -25.73 -8.44 24.38
N VAL A 51 -26.68 -7.83 25.05
CA VAL A 51 -26.55 -7.34 26.43
C VAL A 51 -27.48 -8.16 27.31
N LEU A 52 -26.94 -8.71 28.39
CA LEU A 52 -27.73 -9.39 29.42
C LEU A 52 -27.99 -8.41 30.55
N ARG A 53 -29.26 -8.07 30.74
CA ARG A 53 -29.71 -7.06 31.71
C ARG A 53 -30.65 -7.69 32.73
N PHE A 54 -30.48 -7.35 34.00
CA PHE A 54 -31.42 -7.74 35.04
C PHE A 54 -32.54 -6.68 35.15
N ASP A 55 -33.79 -7.12 34.96
CA ASP A 55 -34.98 -6.28 35.14
C ASP A 55 -35.59 -6.51 36.53
N PRO A 56 -35.45 -5.54 37.45
CA PRO A 56 -36.00 -5.65 38.79
C PRO A 56 -37.51 -5.32 38.85
N THR A 57 -38.11 -4.78 37.76
CA THR A 57 -39.52 -4.34 37.76
C THR A 57 -40.48 -5.52 37.64
N THR A 58 -40.03 -6.66 37.17
CA THR A 58 -40.85 -7.90 37.15
C THR A 58 -40.93 -8.57 38.51
N PRO A 59 -42.05 -9.21 38.88
CA PRO A 59 -42.19 -9.93 40.16
C PRO A 59 -41.12 -11.02 40.32
N GLY A 60 -40.20 -10.82 41.26
CA GLY A 60 -39.05 -11.71 41.50
C GLY A 60 -37.78 -11.36 40.74
N GLY A 61 -37.79 -10.28 39.91
CA GLY A 61 -36.68 -9.89 39.03
C GLY A 61 -36.35 -10.93 37.95
N ARG A 62 -36.01 -10.50 36.76
CA ARG A 62 -35.74 -11.42 35.65
C ARG A 62 -34.54 -10.93 34.82
N TRP A 63 -33.71 -11.85 34.36
CA TRP A 63 -32.69 -11.55 33.38
C TRP A 63 -33.28 -11.51 31.98
N MET A 64 -32.81 -10.57 31.17
CA MET A 64 -33.19 -10.37 29.76
C MET A 64 -31.94 -10.45 28.89
N ALA A 65 -32.00 -11.14 27.76
CA ALA A 65 -31.01 -11.02 26.69
C ALA A 65 -31.60 -10.10 25.63
N ILE A 66 -30.84 -9.07 25.26
CA ILE A 66 -31.24 -7.99 24.34
C ILE A 66 -30.22 -7.92 23.20
N ASP A 67 -30.68 -8.00 21.97
CA ASP A 67 -29.81 -7.81 20.79
C ASP A 67 -29.34 -6.33 20.76
N ASN A 68 -28.03 -6.11 20.83
CA ASN A 68 -27.42 -4.78 20.85
C ASN A 68 -27.18 -4.21 19.45
N GLY A 69 -28.18 -4.37 18.57
CA GLY A 69 -28.06 -3.92 17.18
C GLY A 69 -27.05 -4.77 16.37
N SER A 70 -26.99 -6.06 16.65
CA SER A 70 -26.04 -6.94 16.00
C SER A 70 -26.33 -7.10 14.50
N LEU A 71 -25.27 -7.23 13.67
CA LEU A 71 -25.43 -7.36 12.23
C LEU A 71 -26.23 -8.61 11.84
N ASN A 72 -25.92 -9.72 12.48
CA ASN A 72 -26.46 -11.04 12.10
C ASN A 72 -27.64 -11.50 12.98
N GLY A 73 -27.89 -10.85 14.11
CA GLY A 73 -29.03 -11.10 14.98
C GLY A 73 -28.84 -12.20 16.02
N MET A 74 -29.79 -12.25 16.97
CA MET A 74 -29.93 -13.22 18.03
C MET A 74 -31.11 -14.15 17.71
N TYR A 75 -30.93 -15.47 17.90
CA TYR A 75 -31.93 -16.48 17.53
C TYR A 75 -32.29 -17.36 18.72
N VAL A 76 -33.60 -17.59 18.88
CA VAL A 76 -34.15 -18.53 19.88
C VAL A 76 -35.10 -19.49 19.16
N TYR A 77 -34.89 -20.78 19.29
CA TYR A 77 -35.65 -21.81 18.55
C TYR A 77 -35.71 -21.57 17.04
N GLY A 78 -34.58 -21.13 16.42
CA GLY A 78 -34.47 -20.86 14.99
C GLY A 78 -35.14 -19.57 14.53
N ARG A 79 -35.78 -18.78 15.41
CA ARG A 79 -36.39 -17.47 15.05
C ARG A 79 -35.55 -16.31 15.54
N ARG A 80 -35.36 -15.30 14.70
CA ARG A 80 -34.67 -14.07 15.08
C ARG A 80 -35.53 -13.30 16.09
N VAL A 81 -34.93 -12.88 17.19
CA VAL A 81 -35.58 -12.10 18.25
C VAL A 81 -34.71 -10.91 18.64
N GLN A 82 -35.34 -9.80 19.05
CA GLN A 82 -34.61 -8.62 19.53
C GLN A 82 -34.36 -8.70 21.04
N GLU A 83 -35.28 -9.32 21.78
CA GLU A 83 -35.14 -9.51 23.21
C GLU A 83 -35.79 -10.84 23.62
N VAL A 84 -35.27 -11.44 24.64
CA VAL A 84 -35.83 -12.66 25.22
C VAL A 84 -35.61 -12.72 26.73
N ALA A 85 -36.61 -13.13 27.46
CA ALA A 85 -36.52 -13.41 28.91
C ALA A 85 -35.73 -14.68 29.15
N ILE A 86 -34.68 -14.60 29.98
CA ILE A 86 -33.82 -15.70 30.32
C ILE A 86 -34.47 -16.50 31.48
N SER A 87 -34.73 -17.78 31.20
CA SER A 87 -35.11 -18.79 32.17
C SER A 87 -34.00 -19.84 32.24
N ASP A 88 -34.04 -20.65 33.30
CA ASP A 88 -33.10 -21.74 33.46
C ASP A 88 -33.15 -22.71 32.26
N GLY A 89 -32.01 -23.00 31.64
CA GLY A 89 -31.89 -23.81 30.43
C GLY A 89 -32.19 -23.09 29.10
N THR A 90 -32.51 -21.77 29.10
CA THR A 90 -32.71 -21.02 27.88
C THR A 90 -31.42 -21.03 27.04
N THR A 91 -31.56 -21.37 25.74
CA THR A 91 -30.44 -21.33 24.78
C THR A 91 -30.69 -20.28 23.70
N VAL A 92 -29.70 -19.45 23.46
CA VAL A 92 -29.70 -18.38 22.44
C VAL A 92 -28.56 -18.63 21.47
N ASN A 93 -28.84 -18.66 20.17
CA ASN A 93 -27.84 -18.78 19.12
C ASN A 93 -27.51 -17.41 18.56
N LEU A 94 -26.23 -17.10 18.38
CA LEU A 94 -25.77 -15.77 17.91
C LEU A 94 -25.32 -15.82 16.44
N GLY A 95 -25.82 -14.89 15.66
CA GLY A 95 -25.39 -14.69 14.29
C GLY A 95 -26.17 -15.44 13.23
N ASN A 96 -26.66 -16.63 13.52
CA ASN A 96 -27.60 -17.40 12.68
C ASN A 96 -28.33 -18.45 13.54
N PRO A 97 -29.38 -19.16 13.04
CA PRO A 97 -30.08 -20.19 13.78
C PRO A 97 -29.20 -21.32 14.32
N ASP A 98 -28.13 -21.65 13.61
CA ASP A 98 -27.16 -22.70 13.99
C ASP A 98 -25.83 -22.10 14.49
N GLY A 99 -25.83 -20.83 14.83
CA GLY A 99 -24.66 -20.11 15.36
C GLY A 99 -24.24 -20.55 16.76
N PRO A 100 -23.16 -19.98 17.30
CA PRO A 100 -22.65 -20.38 18.61
C PRO A 100 -23.71 -20.24 19.68
N PRO A 101 -24.03 -21.35 20.37
CA PRO A 101 -25.08 -21.37 21.41
C PRO A 101 -24.56 -20.80 22.72
N LEU A 102 -25.41 -20.02 23.37
CA LEU A 102 -25.29 -19.60 24.77
C LEU A 102 -26.41 -20.22 25.57
N THR A 103 -26.07 -21.00 26.58
CA THR A 103 -27.06 -21.59 27.51
C THR A 103 -26.97 -20.87 28.83
N PHE A 104 -28.11 -20.51 29.37
CA PHE A 104 -28.22 -19.74 30.61
C PHE A 104 -28.76 -20.60 31.73
N GLU A 105 -28.16 -20.46 32.93
CA GLU A 105 -28.66 -21.07 34.18
C GLU A 105 -28.95 -19.95 35.19
N VAL A 106 -30.14 -19.91 35.72
CA VAL A 106 -30.59 -18.92 36.68
C VAL A 106 -30.75 -19.60 38.06
N GLY A 107 -29.82 -19.30 38.98
CA GLY A 107 -29.74 -19.92 40.27
C GLY A 107 -29.95 -18.94 41.44
N ARG A 108 -30.47 -19.45 42.58
CA ARG A 108 -30.44 -18.73 43.87
C ARG A 108 -29.08 -19.02 44.52
N GLN A 109 -28.40 -18.01 45.05
CA GLN A 109 -27.19 -18.21 45.83
C GLN A 109 -27.44 -19.11 47.01
N GLN A 110 -26.93 -20.35 46.99
CA GLN A 110 -26.62 -21.10 48.21
C GLN A 110 -25.15 -20.79 48.53
N GLY A 111 -24.94 -20.27 49.76
CA GLY A 111 -23.68 -19.74 50.19
C GLY A 111 -22.55 -20.77 50.18
N ALA A 112 -21.47 -20.44 49.51
CA ALA A 112 -20.12 -20.88 49.81
C ALA A 112 -19.22 -19.63 49.71
N ALA A 113 -18.60 -19.29 50.82
CA ALA A 113 -17.71 -18.15 50.97
C ALA A 113 -16.49 -18.29 50.07
N GLY A 114 -16.50 -17.56 48.97
CA GLY A 114 -15.33 -17.28 48.11
C GLY A 114 -15.13 -15.77 48.05
N ARG A 115 -14.00 -15.31 48.51
CA ARG A 115 -13.58 -13.92 48.58
C ARG A 115 -13.73 -13.23 47.19
N PRO A 116 -14.36 -12.04 47.08
CA PRO A 116 -14.43 -11.32 45.83
C PRO A 116 -13.06 -10.71 45.51
N PRO A 117 -12.67 -10.59 44.24
CA PRO A 117 -11.48 -9.83 43.87
C PRO A 117 -11.74 -8.35 44.13
N GLN A 118 -10.83 -7.72 44.84
CA GLN A 118 -10.87 -6.28 45.16
C GLN A 118 -10.62 -5.47 43.87
N THR A 119 -11.64 -4.82 43.37
CA THR A 119 -11.48 -3.68 42.48
C THR A 119 -11.56 -2.41 43.33
N SER A 120 -10.40 -1.84 43.63
CA SER A 120 -10.29 -0.53 44.27
C SER A 120 -10.47 0.58 43.21
N THR A 121 -11.67 1.12 43.16
CA THR A 121 -11.89 2.44 42.57
C THR A 121 -12.27 3.38 43.70
N VAL A 122 -11.32 4.13 44.24
CA VAL A 122 -11.55 5.23 45.15
C VAL A 122 -11.75 6.49 44.34
N MET A 123 -12.98 6.97 44.22
CA MET A 123 -13.26 8.38 43.90
C MET A 123 -13.36 9.16 45.17
N ILE A 124 -12.52 10.17 45.35
CA ILE A 124 -12.66 11.20 46.39
C ILE A 124 -12.99 12.51 45.67
N PRO A 125 -14.06 13.23 46.09
CA PRO A 125 -14.35 14.53 45.50
C PRO A 125 -13.58 15.65 46.20
N GLY A 126 -12.97 16.48 45.41
CA GLY A 126 -12.67 17.88 45.45
C GLY A 126 -12.19 18.56 46.73
N GLN A 127 -10.93 19.02 46.74
CA GLN A 127 -10.54 20.36 47.22
C GLN A 127 -9.36 20.87 46.39
N PRO A 128 -9.24 22.19 46.13
CA PRO A 128 -8.16 22.76 45.32
C PRO A 128 -6.94 22.97 46.17
N THR A 129 -5.82 22.30 45.82
CA THR A 129 -4.53 22.62 46.40
C THR A 129 -3.64 23.35 45.40
N GLN A 130 -3.04 24.41 45.86
CA GLN A 130 -2.10 25.29 45.17
C GLN A 130 -0.91 24.53 44.57
N PRO A 131 -0.26 25.05 43.52
CA PRO A 131 0.90 24.42 42.93
C PRO A 131 2.11 24.52 43.84
N PRO A 132 2.95 23.47 43.92
CA PRO A 132 4.19 23.53 44.69
C PRO A 132 5.22 24.39 43.99
N THR A 133 5.79 25.31 44.74
CA THR A 133 6.93 26.17 44.41
C THR A 133 8.15 25.31 44.05
N ARG A 134 8.75 25.59 42.92
CA ARG A 134 10.03 25.04 42.46
C ARG A 134 11.14 25.44 43.41
N PRO A 135 12.05 24.55 43.84
CA PRO A 135 13.29 24.92 44.49
C PRO A 135 14.27 25.51 43.46
N PRO A 136 15.18 26.37 43.87
CA PRO A 136 16.09 27.13 43.01
C PRO A 136 17.11 26.20 42.36
N TYR A 137 17.35 26.43 41.08
CA TYR A 137 18.30 25.78 40.21
C TYR A 137 19.74 26.02 40.71
N GLN A 138 20.46 24.98 41.09
CA GLN A 138 21.92 25.05 41.25
C GLN A 138 22.59 24.61 39.94
N PRO A 139 23.53 25.36 39.38
CA PRO A 139 24.23 24.94 38.16
C PRO A 139 25.22 23.83 38.48
N ALA A 140 25.16 22.74 37.70
CA ALA A 140 26.11 21.65 37.74
C ALA A 140 27.49 22.07 37.18
N PRO A 141 28.59 21.52 37.68
CA PRO A 141 29.94 21.91 37.25
C PRO A 141 30.19 21.41 35.78
N ALA A 142 30.93 22.25 35.07
CA ALA A 142 31.31 22.04 33.68
C ALA A 142 32.11 20.75 33.50
N HIS A 143 31.61 19.83 32.69
CA HIS A 143 32.37 18.68 32.26
C HIS A 143 33.37 19.09 31.17
N ALA A 144 34.60 18.68 31.38
CA ALA A 144 35.73 18.84 30.49
C ALA A 144 35.47 18.25 29.11
N ARG A 145 35.90 18.97 28.07
CA ARG A 145 35.90 18.48 26.69
C ARG A 145 36.67 17.18 26.54
N PRO A 146 36.18 16.19 25.82
CA PRO A 146 37.00 15.03 25.45
C PRO A 146 38.08 15.44 24.41
N PRO A 147 39.24 14.79 24.43
CA PRO A 147 40.32 15.06 23.50
C PRO A 147 39.95 14.64 22.06
N PRO A 148 40.58 15.26 21.05
CA PRO A 148 40.29 14.93 19.64
C PRO A 148 40.74 13.51 19.30
N PRO A 149 40.03 12.81 18.39
CA PRO A 149 40.43 11.46 18.02
C PRO A 149 41.75 11.45 17.25
N LEU A 150 42.61 10.51 17.60
CA LEU A 150 43.88 10.22 16.92
C LEU A 150 43.61 9.86 15.46
N ARG A 151 44.32 10.55 14.57
CA ARG A 151 44.30 10.36 13.12
C ARG A 151 44.83 8.96 12.79
N ALA A 152 44.02 8.13 12.15
CA ALA A 152 44.46 6.86 11.59
C ALA A 152 45.45 7.09 10.44
N PRO A 153 46.45 6.23 10.26
CA PRO A 153 47.40 6.35 9.15
C PRO A 153 46.73 6.08 7.82
N ALA A 154 47.16 6.82 6.80
CA ALA A 154 46.68 6.71 5.41
C ALA A 154 46.95 5.30 4.83
N PRO A 155 46.02 4.71 4.06
CA PRO A 155 46.29 3.48 3.36
C PRO A 155 47.26 3.69 2.21
N GLY A 156 48.27 2.81 2.11
CA GLY A 156 49.22 2.78 1.02
C GLY A 156 48.60 2.48 -0.34
N PRO A 157 49.29 2.77 -1.43
CA PRO A 157 48.76 2.65 -2.78
C PRO A 157 48.49 1.19 -3.17
N ALA A 158 47.32 0.97 -3.77
CA ALA A 158 46.90 -0.31 -4.30
C ALA A 158 47.77 -0.73 -5.51
N PRO A 159 48.08 -2.03 -5.68
CA PRO A 159 48.84 -2.54 -6.83
C PRO A 159 47.99 -2.44 -8.13
N ALA A 160 48.65 -2.14 -9.23
CA ALA A 160 48.10 -2.04 -10.57
C ALA A 160 47.49 -3.34 -11.06
N PRO A 161 46.40 -3.32 -11.84
CA PRO A 161 45.81 -4.54 -12.38
C PRO A 161 46.68 -5.11 -13.54
N THR A 162 46.93 -6.40 -13.50
CA THR A 162 47.52 -7.21 -14.57
C THR A 162 46.58 -7.30 -15.77
N PRO A 163 47.08 -7.28 -17.01
CA PRO A 163 46.24 -7.35 -18.19
C PRO A 163 45.76 -8.80 -18.46
N VAL A 164 44.45 -8.92 -18.72
CA VAL A 164 43.80 -10.15 -19.18
C VAL A 164 43.99 -10.28 -20.70
N PRO A 165 44.34 -11.46 -21.25
CA PRO A 165 44.52 -11.61 -22.70
C PRO A 165 43.19 -11.55 -23.46
N ALA A 166 43.18 -10.85 -24.58
CA ALA A 166 42.08 -10.77 -25.51
C ALA A 166 41.82 -12.14 -26.18
N LEU A 167 40.59 -12.60 -26.12
CA LEU A 167 40.07 -13.68 -26.95
C LEU A 167 39.48 -13.06 -28.23
N SER A 168 40.06 -13.53 -29.35
CA SER A 168 39.72 -13.19 -30.70
C SER A 168 38.28 -13.55 -31.08
N ALA A 169 37.63 -12.64 -31.73
CA ALA A 169 36.38 -12.83 -32.44
C ALA A 169 36.63 -13.56 -33.75
N ASP A 170 36.03 -14.72 -33.93
CA ASP A 170 35.69 -15.28 -35.24
C ASP A 170 34.55 -16.28 -35.05
N ALA A 171 33.35 -15.91 -35.41
CA ALA A 171 32.27 -16.81 -35.82
C ALA A 171 31.30 -16.08 -36.74
N ALA A 172 31.27 -16.47 -37.98
CA ALA A 172 30.47 -16.02 -39.08
C ALA A 172 28.95 -16.31 -38.89
N PRO A 173 28.05 -15.57 -39.53
CA PRO A 173 26.60 -15.73 -39.37
C PRO A 173 26.09 -16.91 -40.18
N THR A 174 25.32 -17.78 -39.54
CA THR A 174 24.58 -18.87 -40.19
C THR A 174 23.32 -18.35 -40.86
N GLN A 175 23.25 -18.52 -42.15
CA GLN A 175 22.08 -18.20 -42.98
C GLN A 175 20.92 -19.16 -42.65
N MET A 176 19.73 -18.61 -42.40
CA MET A 176 18.46 -19.33 -42.44
C MET A 176 18.00 -19.48 -43.89
N GLY A 177 17.80 -20.72 -44.31
CA GLY A 177 17.19 -21.07 -45.59
C GLY A 177 15.66 -21.01 -45.51
N PRO A 178 14.97 -20.85 -46.63
CA PRO A 178 13.53 -20.64 -46.69
C PRO A 178 12.73 -21.94 -46.70
N SER A 179 11.63 -21.98 -45.95
CA SER A 179 10.64 -23.04 -46.03
C SER A 179 9.73 -22.88 -47.25
N PRO A 180 9.28 -24.00 -47.86
CA PRO A 180 8.55 -23.98 -49.11
C PRO A 180 7.06 -23.63 -48.95
N ALA A 181 6.59 -22.74 -49.81
CA ALA A 181 5.19 -22.47 -50.04
C ALA A 181 4.49 -23.64 -50.72
N ARG A 182 3.28 -23.96 -50.30
CA ARG A 182 2.31 -24.67 -51.11
C ARG A 182 1.07 -23.84 -51.27
N GLY A 183 0.75 -23.61 -52.51
CA GLY A 183 -0.31 -22.78 -53.00
C GLY A 183 -1.71 -23.43 -52.97
N GLY A 184 -2.68 -22.60 -53.10
CA GLY A 184 -4.07 -22.94 -53.33
C GLY A 184 -4.86 -21.68 -53.62
N SER A 185 -5.22 -21.49 -54.86
CA SER A 185 -5.94 -20.42 -55.53
C SER A 185 -7.36 -20.18 -54.98
N GLY A 186 -7.79 -18.91 -54.99
CA GLY A 186 -9.19 -18.58 -54.79
C GLY A 186 -9.39 -17.05 -54.66
N SER A 187 -9.55 -16.37 -55.80
CA SER A 187 -9.92 -14.98 -55.91
C SER A 187 -11.36 -14.74 -55.44
N ALA A 188 -11.58 -13.83 -54.53
CA ALA A 188 -12.80 -13.05 -54.42
C ALA A 188 -12.52 -11.69 -53.86
N ARG A 189 -12.57 -10.67 -54.72
CA ARG A 189 -12.68 -9.27 -54.31
C ARG A 189 -13.98 -9.10 -53.54
N ALA A 190 -13.87 -8.70 -52.26
CA ALA A 190 -14.98 -8.12 -51.52
C ALA A 190 -14.52 -6.84 -50.87
N THR A 191 -14.96 -5.76 -51.46
CA THR A 191 -14.99 -4.41 -50.88
C THR A 191 -15.82 -4.47 -49.61
N SER A 192 -15.19 -4.44 -48.43
CA SER A 192 -15.94 -4.26 -47.19
C SER A 192 -15.78 -2.83 -46.69
N MET A 193 -16.88 -2.11 -46.79
CA MET A 193 -17.15 -0.84 -46.11
C MET A 193 -16.86 -0.98 -44.62
N LEU A 194 -16.09 -0.02 -44.08
CA LEU A 194 -16.03 0.25 -42.66
C LEU A 194 -17.45 0.56 -42.15
N LYS A 195 -18.10 -0.43 -41.58
CA LYS A 195 -19.28 -0.23 -40.72
C LYS A 195 -18.76 0.11 -39.33
N ILE A 196 -18.80 1.38 -38.96
CA ILE A 196 -18.64 1.86 -37.58
C ILE A 196 -19.74 1.19 -36.76
N LEU A 197 -19.38 0.13 -36.03
CA LEU A 197 -20.28 -0.48 -35.06
C LEU A 197 -20.38 0.45 -33.86
N ARG A 198 -21.56 1.06 -33.68
CA ARG A 198 -22.02 1.65 -32.43
C ARG A 198 -21.94 0.59 -31.32
N PRO A 199 -21.46 0.92 -30.10
CA PRO A 199 -21.61 0.02 -28.97
C PRO A 199 -23.06 0.09 -28.47
N GLY A 200 -23.83 -0.92 -28.81
CA GLY A 200 -25.25 -0.96 -28.41
C GLY A 200 -25.97 -2.11 -29.08
N SER A 201 -25.54 -3.33 -28.89
CA SER A 201 -26.39 -4.51 -28.97
C SER A 201 -26.03 -5.42 -27.82
N SER A 202 -26.90 -5.46 -26.82
CA SER A 202 -27.01 -6.59 -25.90
C SER A 202 -27.14 -7.84 -26.77
N ALA A 203 -26.10 -8.67 -26.83
CA ALA A 203 -26.23 -10.02 -27.31
C ALA A 203 -27.38 -10.66 -26.51
N GLU A 204 -28.39 -11.16 -27.17
CA GLU A 204 -29.47 -11.90 -26.50
C GLU A 204 -28.83 -13.06 -25.75
N VAL A 205 -29.01 -13.03 -24.45
CA VAL A 205 -28.50 -14.07 -23.55
C VAL A 205 -29.25 -15.34 -23.88
N PRO A 206 -28.59 -16.47 -24.14
CA PRO A 206 -29.27 -17.72 -24.46
C PRO A 206 -30.34 -18.07 -23.41
N PRO A 207 -31.47 -18.67 -23.78
CA PRO A 207 -32.50 -19.04 -22.82
C PRO A 207 -31.92 -20.01 -21.78
N GLY A 208 -32.12 -19.70 -20.50
CA GLY A 208 -31.59 -20.48 -19.37
C GLY A 208 -30.19 -20.10 -18.92
N ALA A 209 -29.52 -19.12 -19.55
CA ALA A 209 -28.23 -18.63 -19.08
C ALA A 209 -28.40 -17.71 -17.85
N LEU A 210 -27.48 -17.86 -16.86
CA LEU A 210 -27.46 -17.05 -15.63
C LEU A 210 -26.35 -16.02 -15.68
N LYS A 211 -26.68 -14.78 -15.39
CA LYS A 211 -25.73 -13.67 -15.29
C LYS A 211 -25.06 -13.68 -13.91
N VAL A 212 -23.74 -13.50 -13.89
CA VAL A 212 -22.93 -13.49 -12.67
C VAL A 212 -22.18 -12.17 -12.58
N GLY A 213 -22.23 -11.50 -11.44
CA GLY A 213 -21.48 -10.26 -11.26
C GLY A 213 -21.90 -9.46 -10.03
N ARG A 214 -21.29 -8.28 -9.85
CA ARG A 214 -21.51 -7.42 -8.69
C ARG A 214 -22.83 -6.65 -8.71
N ALA A 215 -23.36 -6.34 -9.88
CA ALA A 215 -24.59 -5.58 -10.00
C ALA A 215 -25.81 -6.41 -9.54
N THR A 216 -26.76 -5.74 -8.92
CA THR A 216 -27.95 -6.38 -8.33
C THR A 216 -28.94 -6.94 -9.35
N ASP A 217 -28.76 -6.62 -10.63
CA ASP A 217 -29.52 -7.14 -11.76
C ASP A 217 -28.95 -8.45 -12.35
N ASN A 218 -27.93 -9.04 -11.73
CA ASN A 218 -27.45 -10.37 -12.06
C ASN A 218 -28.26 -11.43 -11.30
N ASP A 219 -28.34 -12.64 -11.89
CA ASP A 219 -28.98 -13.79 -11.27
C ASP A 219 -28.16 -14.31 -10.08
N ILE A 220 -26.81 -14.25 -10.21
CA ILE A 220 -25.88 -14.57 -9.12
C ILE A 220 -25.11 -13.29 -8.78
N VAL A 221 -25.48 -12.68 -7.65
CA VAL A 221 -24.86 -11.44 -7.17
C VAL A 221 -23.62 -11.77 -6.33
N ILE A 222 -22.48 -11.24 -6.74
CA ILE A 222 -21.22 -11.37 -6.02
C ILE A 222 -20.93 -10.04 -5.32
N PRO A 223 -21.07 -9.95 -4.00
CA PRO A 223 -20.83 -8.72 -3.23
C PRO A 223 -19.32 -8.48 -3.01
N ASP A 224 -18.58 -8.34 -4.10
CA ASP A 224 -17.14 -8.04 -4.09
C ASP A 224 -16.87 -6.89 -5.08
N VAL A 225 -16.18 -5.87 -4.60
CA VAL A 225 -15.81 -4.69 -5.38
C VAL A 225 -14.88 -5.02 -6.55
N LEU A 226 -14.14 -6.12 -6.48
CA LEU A 226 -13.26 -6.59 -7.55
C LEU A 226 -13.98 -7.40 -8.62
N ALA A 227 -15.20 -7.86 -8.36
CA ALA A 227 -16.06 -8.42 -9.39
C ALA A 227 -16.58 -7.31 -10.30
N SER A 228 -16.54 -7.51 -11.62
CA SER A 228 -17.18 -6.61 -12.58
C SER A 228 -18.70 -6.60 -12.39
N ARG A 229 -19.39 -5.52 -12.76
CA ARG A 229 -20.85 -5.43 -12.63
C ARG A 229 -21.56 -6.59 -13.30
N HIS A 230 -21.16 -6.94 -14.52
CA HIS A 230 -21.59 -8.13 -15.27
C HIS A 230 -20.34 -8.92 -15.63
N HIS A 231 -19.93 -9.82 -14.75
CA HIS A 231 -18.61 -10.44 -14.77
C HIS A 231 -18.52 -11.61 -15.73
N ALA A 232 -19.43 -12.55 -15.60
CA ALA A 232 -19.49 -13.75 -16.39
C ALA A 232 -20.93 -14.18 -16.65
N THR A 233 -21.11 -15.15 -17.53
CA THR A 233 -22.41 -15.77 -17.82
C THR A 233 -22.26 -17.28 -17.77
N LEU A 234 -23.13 -17.97 -17.04
CA LEU A 234 -23.28 -19.42 -17.09
C LEU A 234 -24.24 -19.78 -18.22
N ILE A 235 -23.81 -20.60 -19.13
CA ILE A 235 -24.57 -20.97 -20.31
C ILE A 235 -24.80 -22.49 -20.31
N PRO A 236 -26.02 -22.96 -20.15
CA PRO A 236 -26.32 -24.41 -20.32
C PRO A 236 -26.11 -24.81 -21.79
N THR A 237 -25.30 -25.82 -22.00
CA THR A 237 -24.99 -26.39 -23.31
C THR A 237 -25.32 -27.89 -23.34
N PRO A 238 -25.47 -28.53 -24.50
CA PRO A 238 -25.68 -29.98 -24.56
C PRO A 238 -24.58 -30.82 -23.94
N GLY A 239 -23.39 -30.24 -23.78
CA GLY A 239 -22.21 -30.90 -23.16
C GLY A 239 -22.03 -30.62 -21.67
N GLY A 240 -22.92 -29.81 -21.04
CA GLY A 240 -22.80 -29.37 -19.65
C GLY A 240 -22.97 -27.86 -19.50
N THR A 241 -22.66 -27.30 -18.38
CA THR A 241 -22.72 -25.84 -18.15
C THR A 241 -21.37 -25.21 -18.48
N GLU A 242 -21.37 -24.22 -19.38
CA GLU A 242 -20.18 -23.44 -19.72
C GLU A 242 -20.21 -22.09 -18.99
N ILE A 243 -19.08 -21.68 -18.44
CA ILE A 243 -18.88 -20.32 -17.96
C ILE A 243 -18.16 -19.49 -19.03
N ALA A 244 -18.72 -18.32 -19.37
CA ALA A 244 -18.13 -17.38 -20.31
C ALA A 244 -17.83 -16.06 -19.61
N ASP A 245 -16.58 -15.60 -19.65
CA ASP A 245 -16.14 -14.32 -19.09
C ASP A 245 -16.64 -13.17 -19.99
N ASN A 246 -17.33 -12.20 -19.42
CA ASN A 246 -17.90 -11.06 -20.14
C ASN A 246 -16.87 -9.94 -20.34
N ARG A 247 -15.61 -10.26 -20.60
CA ARG A 247 -14.47 -9.34 -20.63
C ARG A 247 -14.31 -8.64 -19.29
N SER A 248 -14.40 -9.40 -18.23
CA SER A 248 -14.24 -8.91 -16.88
C SER A 248 -12.83 -8.35 -16.66
N ILE A 249 -12.70 -7.38 -15.78
CA ILE A 249 -11.44 -6.67 -15.53
C ILE A 249 -10.41 -7.58 -14.88
N ASN A 250 -10.82 -8.25 -13.82
CA ASN A 250 -9.91 -9.10 -13.04
C ASN A 250 -9.85 -10.53 -13.56
N GLY A 251 -10.71 -10.90 -14.51
CA GLY A 251 -10.77 -12.22 -15.10
C GLY A 251 -11.61 -13.20 -14.29
N THR A 252 -12.11 -14.23 -14.97
CA THR A 252 -12.74 -15.41 -14.38
C THR A 252 -11.72 -16.52 -14.33
N PHE A 253 -11.61 -17.21 -13.19
CA PHE A 253 -10.68 -18.32 -13.01
C PHE A 253 -11.46 -19.59 -12.69
N VAL A 254 -11.08 -20.70 -13.30
CA VAL A 254 -11.61 -22.03 -13.00
C VAL A 254 -10.47 -22.91 -12.53
N ASN A 255 -10.53 -23.40 -11.31
CA ASN A 255 -9.50 -24.18 -10.63
C ASN A 255 -8.10 -23.51 -10.63
N GLY A 256 -8.06 -22.18 -10.66
CA GLY A 256 -6.82 -21.36 -10.67
C GLY A 256 -6.44 -20.86 -12.06
N ASP A 257 -6.89 -21.49 -13.14
CA ASP A 257 -6.58 -21.08 -14.50
C ASP A 257 -7.52 -19.96 -14.97
N ARG A 258 -6.97 -18.92 -15.58
CA ARG A 258 -7.75 -17.84 -16.17
C ARG A 258 -8.41 -18.32 -17.45
N VAL A 259 -9.73 -18.15 -17.53
CA VAL A 259 -10.52 -18.62 -18.66
C VAL A 259 -11.27 -17.47 -19.32
N THR A 260 -11.44 -17.57 -20.64
CA THR A 260 -12.42 -16.76 -21.37
C THR A 260 -13.74 -17.51 -21.48
N THR A 261 -13.66 -18.83 -21.69
CA THR A 261 -14.77 -19.78 -21.63
C THR A 261 -14.24 -21.10 -21.08
N ALA A 262 -15.03 -21.79 -20.28
CA ALA A 262 -14.71 -23.11 -19.76
C ALA A 262 -15.96 -23.93 -19.49
N LEU A 263 -15.94 -25.22 -19.83
CA LEU A 263 -16.96 -26.17 -19.43
C LEU A 263 -16.72 -26.53 -17.96
N LEU A 264 -17.75 -26.38 -17.12
CA LEU A 264 -17.67 -26.65 -15.69
C LEU A 264 -18.08 -28.09 -15.39
N ASN A 265 -17.30 -28.74 -14.54
CA ASN A 265 -17.61 -30.03 -13.95
C ASN A 265 -18.07 -29.84 -12.50
N GLU A 266 -18.82 -30.81 -11.99
CA GLU A 266 -19.26 -30.81 -10.61
C GLU A 266 -18.06 -30.70 -9.65
N GLY A 267 -18.08 -29.74 -8.75
CA GLY A 267 -17.02 -29.49 -7.80
C GLY A 267 -15.93 -28.50 -8.29
N ASP A 268 -15.96 -28.03 -9.54
CA ASP A 268 -15.02 -27.03 -10.03
C ASP A 268 -15.15 -25.73 -9.23
N VAL A 269 -14.00 -25.12 -8.90
CA VAL A 269 -13.92 -23.86 -8.17
C VAL A 269 -13.79 -22.71 -9.14
N VAL A 270 -14.80 -21.86 -9.18
CA VAL A 270 -14.82 -20.62 -9.97
C VAL A 270 -14.48 -19.45 -9.07
N THR A 271 -13.37 -18.75 -9.39
CA THR A 271 -12.95 -17.55 -8.67
C THR A 271 -13.31 -16.29 -9.44
N ILE A 272 -14.04 -15.39 -8.80
CA ILE A 272 -14.42 -14.08 -9.32
C ILE A 272 -14.11 -13.01 -8.26
N GLY A 273 -13.16 -12.13 -8.55
CA GLY A 273 -12.63 -11.20 -7.55
C GLY A 273 -11.98 -11.95 -6.40
N ASN A 274 -12.37 -11.66 -5.16
CA ASN A 274 -11.92 -12.38 -3.96
C ASN A 274 -12.86 -13.50 -3.53
N VAL A 275 -13.89 -13.85 -4.33
CA VAL A 275 -14.90 -14.84 -3.97
C VAL A 275 -14.67 -16.13 -4.74
N ASP A 276 -14.58 -17.24 -4.00
CA ASP A 276 -14.58 -18.58 -4.55
C ASP A 276 -16.00 -19.15 -4.51
N LEU A 277 -16.41 -19.66 -5.66
CA LEU A 277 -17.70 -20.32 -5.87
C LEU A 277 -17.45 -21.76 -6.30
N VAL A 278 -18.23 -22.69 -5.83
CA VAL A 278 -18.20 -24.09 -6.28
C VAL A 278 -19.34 -24.32 -7.23
N PHE A 279 -19.05 -24.92 -8.36
CA PHE A 279 -20.09 -25.35 -9.30
C PHE A 279 -20.75 -26.61 -8.78
N SER A 280 -22.06 -26.56 -8.56
CA SER A 280 -22.86 -27.68 -8.08
C SER A 280 -24.27 -27.58 -8.61
N ASP A 281 -24.81 -28.71 -9.08
CA ASP A 281 -26.16 -28.83 -9.60
C ASP A 281 -26.53 -27.78 -10.68
N GLY A 282 -25.58 -27.47 -11.56
CA GLY A 282 -25.77 -26.49 -12.64
C GLY A 282 -25.73 -25.03 -12.19
N ASN A 283 -25.33 -24.73 -10.94
CA ASN A 283 -25.28 -23.39 -10.36
C ASN A 283 -23.95 -23.13 -9.67
N LEU A 284 -23.63 -21.85 -9.42
CA LEU A 284 -22.49 -21.45 -8.63
C LEU A 284 -22.93 -21.15 -7.20
N VAL A 285 -22.45 -21.93 -6.25
CA VAL A 285 -22.74 -21.76 -4.83
C VAL A 285 -21.48 -21.20 -4.15
N ARG A 286 -21.65 -20.21 -3.28
CA ARG A 286 -20.55 -19.69 -2.50
C ARG A 286 -19.91 -20.83 -1.70
N ARG A 287 -18.61 -21.01 -1.84
CA ARG A 287 -17.86 -21.97 -1.04
C ARG A 287 -17.97 -21.55 0.42
N THR A 288 -18.98 -22.09 1.10
CA THR A 288 -19.07 -21.99 2.56
C THR A 288 -17.98 -22.89 3.13
N GLU A 289 -17.22 -22.42 4.09
CA GLU A 289 -16.13 -23.16 4.77
C GLU A 289 -16.59 -24.41 5.54
N THR A 290 -17.74 -24.97 5.22
CA THR A 290 -18.36 -26.11 5.89
C THR A 290 -17.71 -27.46 5.55
N ALA A 291 -16.81 -27.51 4.61
CA ALA A 291 -15.90 -28.65 4.47
C ALA A 291 -14.52 -28.20 4.98
N ALA A 292 -14.36 -28.13 6.27
CA ALA A 292 -13.08 -28.01 6.96
C ALA A 292 -12.20 -29.25 6.72
N THR A 293 -11.85 -29.49 5.49
CA THR A 293 -10.57 -30.12 5.17
C THR A 293 -9.54 -29.01 5.37
N GLY A 294 -8.66 -29.12 6.37
CA GLY A 294 -7.71 -28.15 6.90
C GLY A 294 -6.81 -27.37 5.95
N THR A 295 -7.30 -26.93 4.80
CA THR A 295 -6.57 -26.33 3.69
C THR A 295 -6.81 -24.81 3.54
N GLY A 296 -7.65 -24.19 4.35
CA GLY A 296 -7.83 -22.73 4.35
C GLY A 296 -6.70 -22.00 5.09
N GLY A 297 -6.23 -20.86 4.55
CA GLY A 297 -5.20 -20.03 5.15
C GLY A 297 -3.85 -20.10 4.45
N LEU A 298 -2.78 -19.70 5.14
CA LEU A 298 -1.42 -19.68 4.65
C LEU A 298 -0.65 -20.93 5.08
N ASP A 299 -0.03 -21.59 4.13
CA ASP A 299 0.90 -22.72 4.31
C ASP A 299 2.23 -22.38 3.65
N VAL A 300 3.26 -22.14 4.44
CA VAL A 300 4.65 -22.00 4.02
C VAL A 300 5.37 -23.29 4.34
N ARG A 301 5.92 -23.97 3.33
CA ARG A 301 6.54 -25.28 3.51
C ARG A 301 7.98 -25.28 3.05
N SER A 302 8.90 -25.51 3.98
CA SER A 302 10.33 -25.71 3.75
C SER A 302 10.97 -24.66 2.82
N VAL A 303 10.56 -23.40 2.97
CA VAL A 303 11.01 -22.32 2.09
C VAL A 303 12.46 -21.97 2.38
N THR A 304 13.27 -22.01 1.32
CA THR A 304 14.67 -21.57 1.31
C THR A 304 14.85 -20.50 0.23
N TRP A 305 15.60 -19.46 0.55
CA TRP A 305 15.93 -18.42 -0.42
C TRP A 305 17.40 -18.04 -0.36
N THR A 306 18.06 -18.19 -1.50
CA THR A 306 19.49 -17.91 -1.70
C THR A 306 19.65 -16.87 -2.81
N ILE A 307 20.44 -15.85 -2.56
CA ILE A 307 20.75 -14.78 -3.52
C ILE A 307 21.99 -15.13 -4.37
N GLU A 308 22.23 -14.35 -5.44
CA GLU A 308 23.23 -14.59 -6.48
C GLU A 308 24.65 -14.91 -5.97
N ASN A 309 25.04 -14.45 -4.80
CA ASN A 309 26.36 -14.75 -4.20
C ASN A 309 26.36 -16.03 -3.33
N ASN A 310 25.44 -16.95 -3.58
CA ASN A 310 25.24 -18.19 -2.80
C ASN A 310 25.01 -17.94 -1.29
N LYS A 311 24.56 -16.74 -0.93
CA LYS A 311 24.22 -16.38 0.46
C LYS A 311 22.77 -16.74 0.72
N THR A 312 22.55 -17.72 1.60
CA THR A 312 21.22 -18.12 2.05
C THR A 312 20.69 -17.11 3.07
N LEU A 313 19.55 -16.50 2.79
CA LEU A 313 18.87 -15.53 3.65
C LEU A 313 17.69 -16.15 4.41
N LEU A 314 17.10 -17.22 3.86
CA LEU A 314 16.07 -18.03 4.52
C LEU A 314 16.42 -19.50 4.31
N ASN A 315 16.35 -20.28 5.36
CA ASN A 315 16.73 -21.68 5.35
C ASN A 315 15.64 -22.55 5.97
N ASN A 316 14.94 -23.31 5.13
CA ASN A 316 13.94 -24.32 5.54
C ASN A 316 12.85 -23.77 6.48
N ILE A 317 12.24 -22.63 6.12
CA ILE A 317 11.19 -22.02 6.92
C ILE A 317 9.85 -22.69 6.63
N SER A 318 9.15 -23.06 7.71
CA SER A 318 7.79 -23.60 7.64
C SER A 318 6.87 -22.88 8.62
N LEU A 319 5.72 -22.41 8.11
CA LEU A 319 4.73 -21.65 8.87
C LEU A 319 3.33 -22.01 8.38
N VAL A 320 2.41 -22.15 9.31
CA VAL A 320 0.98 -22.32 9.00
C VAL A 320 0.21 -21.24 9.76
N ALA A 321 -0.58 -20.44 9.05
CA ALA A 321 -1.45 -19.44 9.67
C ALA A 321 -2.87 -19.59 9.11
N ARG A 322 -3.86 -19.69 9.99
CA ARG A 322 -5.26 -19.93 9.64
C ARG A 322 -6.07 -18.63 9.59
N PRO A 323 -7.22 -18.59 8.89
CA PRO A 323 -8.14 -17.46 8.96
C PRO A 323 -8.49 -17.14 10.41
N GLY A 324 -8.58 -15.88 10.75
CA GLY A 324 -8.83 -15.43 12.12
C GLY A 324 -7.59 -15.38 13.02
N THR A 325 -6.38 -15.68 12.52
CA THR A 325 -5.17 -15.70 13.34
C THR A 325 -4.26 -14.50 13.09
N LEU A 326 -3.66 -14.00 14.17
CA LEU A 326 -2.58 -13.03 14.17
C LEU A 326 -1.26 -13.74 14.49
N THR A 327 -0.33 -13.77 13.53
CA THR A 327 0.99 -14.38 13.68
C THR A 327 2.08 -13.32 13.71
N ALA A 328 2.89 -13.31 14.77
CA ALA A 328 4.06 -12.44 14.87
C ALA A 328 5.32 -13.14 14.33
N ILE A 329 6.07 -12.46 13.48
CA ILE A 329 7.39 -12.86 13.00
C ILE A 329 8.42 -11.97 13.70
N ILE A 330 9.21 -12.55 14.57
CA ILE A 330 10.19 -11.84 15.40
C ILE A 330 11.60 -12.42 15.21
N GLY A 331 12.59 -11.74 15.70
CA GLY A 331 13.99 -12.17 15.65
C GLY A 331 14.98 -11.01 15.60
N PRO A 332 16.26 -11.26 15.78
CA PRO A 332 17.29 -10.22 15.73
C PRO A 332 17.33 -9.50 14.37
N SER A 333 18.04 -8.37 14.32
CA SER A 333 18.24 -7.64 13.06
C SER A 333 19.00 -8.53 12.06
N GLY A 334 18.56 -8.54 10.80
CA GLY A 334 19.18 -9.38 9.76
C GLY A 334 18.77 -10.86 9.76
N ALA A 335 17.86 -11.29 10.62
CA ALA A 335 17.36 -12.68 10.64
C ALA A 335 16.46 -13.06 9.44
N GLY A 336 16.19 -12.16 8.49
CA GLY A 336 15.41 -12.46 7.29
C GLY A 336 13.91 -12.21 7.40
N LYS A 337 13.42 -11.54 8.46
CA LYS A 337 11.98 -11.30 8.71
C LYS A 337 11.27 -10.59 7.56
N SER A 338 11.74 -9.41 7.15
CA SER A 338 11.17 -8.66 6.02
C SER A 338 11.33 -9.39 4.68
N THR A 339 12.38 -10.21 4.56
CA THR A 339 12.61 -11.07 3.40
C THR A 339 11.52 -12.14 3.31
N LEU A 340 11.23 -12.82 4.43
CA LEU A 340 10.16 -13.81 4.51
C LEU A 340 8.79 -13.17 4.22
N ALA A 341 8.52 -11.99 4.77
CA ALA A 341 7.29 -11.25 4.51
C ALA A 341 7.09 -10.96 3.01
N ARG A 342 8.13 -10.46 2.31
CA ARG A 342 8.09 -10.21 0.86
C ARG A 342 7.94 -11.48 0.03
N LEU A 343 8.55 -12.57 0.47
CA LEU A 343 8.44 -13.85 -0.20
C LEU A 343 7.01 -14.42 -0.06
N ILE A 344 6.41 -14.34 1.13
CA ILE A 344 5.02 -14.74 1.35
C ILE A 344 4.06 -13.84 0.55
N ALA A 345 4.37 -12.55 0.42
CA ALA A 345 3.60 -11.62 -0.41
C ALA A 345 3.71 -11.86 -1.92
N GLY A 346 4.55 -12.80 -2.36
CA GLY A 346 4.75 -13.10 -3.78
C GLY A 346 5.71 -12.17 -4.52
N TYR A 347 6.39 -11.24 -3.82
CA TYR A 347 7.33 -10.29 -4.45
C TYR A 347 8.69 -10.90 -4.82
N THR A 348 9.00 -12.06 -4.27
CA THR A 348 10.25 -12.77 -4.50
C THR A 348 9.97 -14.26 -4.51
N HIS A 349 10.52 -14.99 -5.49
CA HIS A 349 10.36 -16.43 -5.59
C HIS A 349 11.33 -17.17 -4.66
N PRO A 350 10.90 -18.23 -3.97
CA PRO A 350 11.79 -19.06 -3.19
C PRO A 350 12.74 -19.84 -4.10
N SER A 351 13.95 -20.14 -3.61
CA SER A 351 14.88 -21.05 -4.29
C SER A 351 14.43 -22.51 -4.17
N SER A 352 13.75 -22.86 -3.07
CA SER A 352 13.09 -24.15 -2.85
C SER A 352 11.97 -24.01 -1.82
N GLY A 353 11.09 -24.99 -1.77
CA GLY A 353 9.89 -24.97 -0.95
C GLY A 353 8.73 -24.27 -1.62
N THR A 354 7.59 -24.19 -0.93
CA THR A 354 6.34 -23.63 -1.48
C THR A 354 5.66 -22.71 -0.49
N VAL A 355 5.01 -21.68 -1.03
CA VAL A 355 4.06 -20.84 -0.29
C VAL A 355 2.70 -21.03 -0.91
N ALA A 356 1.77 -21.57 -0.14
CA ALA A 356 0.39 -21.75 -0.58
C ALA A 356 -0.53 -20.88 0.27
N PHE A 357 -1.49 -20.24 -0.38
CA PHE A 357 -2.56 -19.48 0.27
C PHE A 357 -3.91 -19.97 -0.25
N GLU A 358 -4.81 -20.31 0.67
CA GLU A 358 -6.12 -20.92 0.35
C GLU A 358 -6.00 -22.18 -0.55
N GLY A 359 -4.93 -22.97 -0.34
CA GLY A 359 -4.65 -24.20 -1.08
C GLY A 359 -3.99 -23.99 -2.46
N ARG A 360 -3.70 -22.75 -2.86
CA ARG A 360 -3.07 -22.41 -4.15
C ARG A 360 -1.64 -21.91 -3.94
N ASN A 361 -0.76 -22.22 -4.86
CA ASN A 361 0.63 -21.75 -4.83
C ASN A 361 0.67 -20.24 -5.14
N VAL A 362 1.13 -19.43 -4.17
CA VAL A 362 1.19 -17.96 -4.31
C VAL A 362 2.03 -17.52 -5.51
N HIS A 363 3.10 -18.25 -5.83
CA HIS A 363 4.02 -17.87 -6.89
C HIS A 363 3.58 -18.40 -8.27
N ALA A 364 2.86 -19.52 -8.32
CA ALA A 364 2.30 -20.07 -9.55
C ALA A 364 1.01 -19.32 -9.95
N ASP A 365 0.13 -19.08 -8.98
CA ASP A 365 -1.20 -18.48 -9.20
C ASP A 365 -1.25 -17.00 -8.79
N TYR A 366 -0.13 -16.29 -8.83
CA TYR A 366 -0.03 -14.92 -8.31
C TYR A 366 -1.06 -13.97 -8.90
N ALA A 367 -1.36 -14.09 -10.20
CA ALA A 367 -2.35 -13.25 -10.86
C ALA A 367 -3.76 -13.37 -10.24
N ALA A 368 -4.14 -14.56 -9.78
CA ALA A 368 -5.42 -14.81 -9.12
C ALA A 368 -5.41 -14.42 -7.63
N LEU A 369 -4.25 -14.50 -6.97
CA LEU A 369 -4.14 -14.31 -5.52
C LEU A 369 -3.70 -12.90 -5.11
N ARG A 370 -3.08 -12.12 -5.99
CA ARG A 370 -2.49 -10.81 -5.64
C ARG A 370 -3.47 -9.82 -5.02
N SER A 371 -4.76 -9.87 -5.41
CA SER A 371 -5.79 -9.00 -4.84
C SER A 371 -6.21 -9.42 -3.43
N ARG A 372 -5.95 -10.68 -3.07
CA ARG A 372 -6.22 -11.26 -1.75
C ARG A 372 -5.07 -11.05 -0.75
N ILE A 373 -3.91 -10.58 -1.24
CA ILE A 373 -2.70 -10.38 -0.44
C ILE A 373 -2.41 -8.89 -0.34
N GLY A 374 -2.50 -8.34 0.85
CA GLY A 374 -2.11 -6.97 1.17
C GLY A 374 -0.77 -6.95 1.89
N MET A 375 0.16 -6.07 1.48
CA MET A 375 1.42 -5.87 2.18
C MET A 375 1.64 -4.41 2.54
N VAL A 376 1.71 -4.14 3.84
CA VAL A 376 2.01 -2.83 4.41
C VAL A 376 3.51 -2.76 4.70
N PRO A 377 4.27 -1.90 4.01
CA PRO A 377 5.70 -1.75 4.24
C PRO A 377 6.01 -1.04 5.57
N GLN A 378 7.28 -1.11 5.98
CA GLN A 378 7.78 -0.47 7.21
C GLN A 378 7.55 1.05 7.20
N ASP A 379 7.91 1.72 6.11
CA ASP A 379 7.67 3.15 5.94
C ASP A 379 6.18 3.43 5.63
N ASP A 380 5.67 4.55 6.15
CA ASP A 380 4.32 5.03 5.85
C ASP A 380 4.28 5.67 4.46
N VAL A 381 4.12 4.85 3.45
CA VAL A 381 4.19 5.23 2.04
C VAL A 381 2.87 5.86 1.58
N VAL A 382 2.57 7.07 2.06
CA VAL A 382 1.36 7.84 1.73
C VAL A 382 1.74 9.30 1.46
N HIS A 383 1.06 9.95 0.50
CA HIS A 383 1.29 11.37 0.23
C HIS A 383 0.86 12.24 1.42
N GLY A 384 1.82 12.86 2.11
CA GLY A 384 1.58 13.66 3.31
C GLY A 384 0.70 14.90 3.06
N GLN A 385 0.77 15.47 1.87
CA GLN A 385 0.05 16.69 1.47
C GLN A 385 -1.45 16.47 1.23
N LEU A 386 -1.88 15.22 0.99
CA LEU A 386 -3.28 14.88 0.77
C LEU A 386 -4.01 14.64 2.09
N THR A 387 -5.34 14.80 2.10
CA THR A 387 -6.16 14.28 3.19
C THR A 387 -6.25 12.76 3.08
N VAL A 388 -6.59 12.08 4.18
CA VAL A 388 -6.74 10.61 4.19
C VAL A 388 -7.74 10.18 3.12
N ASN A 389 -8.90 10.82 3.07
CA ASN A 389 -9.93 10.52 2.06
C ASN A 389 -9.42 10.72 0.62
N GLN A 390 -8.68 11.81 0.36
CA GLN A 390 -8.11 12.06 -0.97
C GLN A 390 -7.10 10.98 -1.37
N ALA A 391 -6.20 10.60 -0.45
CA ALA A 391 -5.22 9.56 -0.69
C ALA A 391 -5.88 8.21 -0.99
N LEU A 392 -6.89 7.81 -0.21
CA LEU A 392 -7.65 6.58 -0.41
C LEU A 392 -8.46 6.61 -1.71
N MET A 393 -9.10 7.73 -2.04
CA MET A 393 -9.86 7.85 -3.29
C MET A 393 -8.99 7.74 -4.54
N TYR A 394 -7.79 8.34 -4.57
CA TYR A 394 -6.84 8.16 -5.67
C TYR A 394 -6.33 6.72 -5.74
N ALA A 395 -6.04 6.09 -4.60
CA ALA A 395 -5.64 4.70 -4.56
C ALA A 395 -6.77 3.76 -5.01
N ALA A 396 -8.01 4.00 -4.60
CA ALA A 396 -9.18 3.27 -5.06
C ALA A 396 -9.37 3.39 -6.58
N GLU A 397 -9.17 4.60 -7.14
CA GLU A 397 -9.27 4.81 -8.59
C GLU A 397 -8.21 4.06 -9.40
N LEU A 398 -7.02 3.83 -8.82
CA LEU A 398 -5.92 3.10 -9.45
C LEU A 398 -6.03 1.58 -9.27
N ARG A 399 -6.62 1.11 -8.15
CA ARG A 399 -6.62 -0.30 -7.76
C ARG A 399 -7.93 -1.03 -8.09
N LEU A 400 -9.06 -0.32 -7.97
CA LEU A 400 -10.37 -0.93 -8.20
C LEU A 400 -10.71 -0.99 -9.69
N PRO A 401 -11.57 -1.94 -10.11
CA PRO A 401 -11.98 -2.09 -11.49
C PRO A 401 -12.50 -0.78 -12.10
N PRO A 402 -12.24 -0.50 -13.39
CA PRO A 402 -12.65 0.74 -14.03
C PRO A 402 -14.17 0.88 -14.18
N ASP A 403 -14.94 -0.18 -14.04
CA ASP A 403 -16.40 -0.18 -14.01
C ASP A 403 -16.99 0.22 -12.63
N THR A 404 -16.14 0.42 -11.60
CA THR A 404 -16.60 0.98 -10.32
C THR A 404 -16.96 2.46 -10.49
N THR A 405 -18.15 2.82 -10.01
CA THR A 405 -18.62 4.21 -10.01
C THR A 405 -17.84 5.03 -8.96
N ARG A 406 -18.05 6.33 -8.94
CA ARG A 406 -17.46 7.17 -7.91
C ARG A 406 -18.08 6.86 -6.55
N GLU A 407 -19.37 6.59 -6.54
CA GLU A 407 -20.18 6.25 -5.36
C GLU A 407 -19.69 4.91 -4.77
N ASP A 408 -19.46 3.87 -5.59
CA ASP A 408 -18.89 2.60 -5.15
C ASP A 408 -17.54 2.81 -4.44
N ARG A 409 -16.66 3.62 -5.05
CA ARG A 409 -15.34 3.92 -4.44
C ARG A 409 -15.46 4.70 -3.14
N GLN A 410 -16.40 5.65 -3.05
CA GLN A 410 -16.67 6.39 -1.82
C GLN A 410 -17.17 5.46 -0.72
N GLN A 411 -18.04 4.51 -1.06
CA GLN A 411 -18.54 3.53 -0.11
C GLN A 411 -17.41 2.64 0.42
N VAL A 412 -16.58 2.08 -0.46
CA VAL A 412 -15.41 1.26 -0.05
C VAL A 412 -14.47 2.05 0.86
N VAL A 413 -14.17 3.31 0.51
CA VAL A 413 -13.32 4.16 1.35
C VAL A 413 -13.96 4.43 2.71
N ALA A 414 -15.28 4.68 2.76
CA ALA A 414 -15.99 4.90 4.02
C ALA A 414 -16.01 3.65 4.89
N GLU A 415 -16.23 2.47 4.31
CA GLU A 415 -16.19 1.18 5.01
C GLU A 415 -14.80 0.92 5.61
N VAL A 416 -13.73 1.09 4.82
CA VAL A 416 -12.35 0.92 5.29
C VAL A 416 -11.99 1.91 6.40
N LEU A 417 -12.41 3.18 6.26
CA LEU A 417 -12.21 4.19 7.32
C LEU A 417 -12.98 3.84 8.59
N GLY A 418 -14.19 3.29 8.46
CA GLY A 418 -14.97 2.79 9.58
C GLY A 418 -14.30 1.61 10.28
N GLU A 419 -13.80 0.64 9.52
CA GLU A 419 -13.11 -0.54 10.04
C GLU A 419 -11.87 -0.19 10.86
N LEU A 420 -11.15 0.86 10.45
CA LEU A 420 -9.92 1.34 11.11
C LEU A 420 -10.16 2.47 12.13
N GLU A 421 -11.41 2.83 12.44
CA GLU A 421 -11.77 3.94 13.33
C GLU A 421 -11.15 5.29 12.91
N MET A 422 -11.03 5.50 11.59
CA MET A 422 -10.39 6.69 10.98
C MET A 422 -11.40 7.67 10.38
N THR A 423 -12.70 7.43 10.47
CA THR A 423 -13.76 8.26 9.86
C THR A 423 -13.65 9.72 10.26
N GLN A 424 -13.36 10.01 11.54
CA GLN A 424 -13.19 11.40 12.04
C GLN A 424 -11.93 12.10 11.48
N HIS A 425 -10.99 11.36 10.93
CA HIS A 425 -9.74 11.86 10.36
C HIS A 425 -9.75 11.87 8.82
N ALA A 426 -10.89 11.57 8.18
CA ALA A 426 -11.01 11.48 6.73
C ALA A 426 -10.51 12.75 6.01
N ASP A 427 -10.83 13.92 6.53
CA ASP A 427 -10.44 15.21 5.97
C ASP A 427 -9.15 15.78 6.58
N THR A 428 -8.52 15.06 7.49
CA THR A 428 -7.22 15.45 8.04
C THR A 428 -6.11 15.13 7.05
N ARG A 429 -5.16 16.06 6.87
CA ARG A 429 -3.96 15.81 6.07
C ARG A 429 -3.10 14.73 6.72
N VAL A 430 -2.53 13.86 5.88
CA VAL A 430 -1.70 12.72 6.34
C VAL A 430 -0.47 13.20 7.13
N ASP A 431 0.16 14.32 6.75
CA ASP A 431 1.30 14.89 7.47
C ASP A 431 0.97 15.42 8.88
N ARG A 432 -0.32 15.64 9.17
CA ARG A 432 -0.79 16.11 10.49
C ARG A 432 -1.30 14.98 11.38
N LEU A 433 -1.32 13.76 10.88
CA LEU A 433 -1.71 12.59 11.66
C LEU A 433 -0.63 12.23 12.68
N SER A 434 -1.04 11.68 13.82
CA SER A 434 -0.11 11.00 14.74
C SER A 434 0.51 9.77 14.06
N GLY A 435 1.63 9.25 14.59
CA GLY A 435 2.28 8.07 14.04
C GLY A 435 1.33 6.88 13.88
N GLY A 436 0.55 6.56 14.92
CA GLY A 436 -0.43 5.48 14.86
C GLY A 436 -1.56 5.72 13.86
N GLN A 437 -2.08 6.95 13.77
CA GLN A 437 -3.09 7.31 12.77
C GLN A 437 -2.55 7.22 11.34
N ARG A 438 -1.29 7.63 11.12
CA ARG A 438 -0.62 7.52 9.82
C ARG A 438 -0.42 6.06 9.43
N LYS A 439 -0.06 5.19 10.38
CA LYS A 439 0.02 3.75 10.16
C LYS A 439 -1.34 3.17 9.78
N ARG A 440 -2.43 3.54 10.48
CA ARG A 440 -3.79 3.14 10.11
C ARG A 440 -4.16 3.60 8.70
N ALA A 441 -3.79 4.83 8.30
CA ALA A 441 -3.99 5.31 6.94
C ALA A 441 -3.19 4.50 5.89
N SER A 442 -1.97 4.05 6.23
CA SER A 442 -1.17 3.16 5.37
C SER A 442 -1.80 1.76 5.24
N VAL A 443 -2.37 1.22 6.32
CA VAL A 443 -3.14 -0.03 6.30
C VAL A 443 -4.41 0.12 5.47
N ALA A 444 -5.12 1.25 5.61
CA ALA A 444 -6.32 1.55 4.85
C ALA A 444 -6.14 1.41 3.33
N LEU A 445 -4.98 1.84 2.83
CA LEU A 445 -4.65 1.70 1.41
C LEU A 445 -4.63 0.25 0.93
N GLU A 446 -4.19 -0.68 1.76
CA GLU A 446 -4.17 -2.11 1.42
C GLU A 446 -5.56 -2.76 1.58
N LEU A 447 -6.37 -2.28 2.51
CA LEU A 447 -7.73 -2.81 2.73
C LEU A 447 -8.73 -2.46 1.64
N LEU A 448 -8.42 -1.50 0.74
CA LEU A 448 -9.31 -1.11 -0.36
C LEU A 448 -9.72 -2.27 -1.28
N THR A 449 -8.87 -3.27 -1.42
CA THR A 449 -9.14 -4.48 -2.22
C THR A 449 -9.70 -5.64 -1.42
N GLY A 450 -9.92 -5.46 -0.10
CA GLY A 450 -10.47 -6.50 0.78
C GLY A 450 -9.59 -7.74 0.91
N PRO A 451 -8.27 -7.63 1.19
CA PRO A 451 -7.38 -8.78 1.22
C PRO A 451 -7.73 -9.75 2.35
N SER A 452 -7.64 -11.06 2.08
CA SER A 452 -7.81 -12.12 3.07
C SER A 452 -6.51 -12.41 3.84
N LEU A 453 -5.34 -12.14 3.21
CA LEU A 453 -4.02 -12.20 3.84
C LEU A 453 -3.44 -10.80 3.95
N LEU A 454 -3.13 -10.35 5.16
CA LEU A 454 -2.53 -9.06 5.43
C LEU A 454 -1.16 -9.24 6.08
N ILE A 455 -0.13 -8.70 5.46
CA ILE A 455 1.25 -8.77 5.93
C ILE A 455 1.72 -7.36 6.26
N LEU A 456 2.27 -7.15 7.47
CA LEU A 456 2.77 -5.86 7.90
C LEU A 456 4.25 -5.99 8.32
N ASP A 457 5.08 -5.14 7.74
CA ASP A 457 6.50 -5.09 8.05
C ASP A 457 6.76 -3.95 9.04
N GLU A 458 7.09 -4.28 10.28
CA GLU A 458 7.37 -3.37 11.40
C GLU A 458 6.34 -2.23 11.59
N PRO A 459 5.04 -2.53 11.71
CA PRO A 459 4.01 -1.49 11.76
C PRO A 459 4.07 -0.61 13.00
N THR A 460 4.81 -1.02 14.01
CA THR A 460 4.93 -0.32 15.31
C THR A 460 6.28 0.35 15.50
N SER A 461 7.16 0.30 14.50
CA SER A 461 8.49 0.91 14.57
C SER A 461 8.41 2.43 14.77
N GLY A 462 9.12 2.93 15.79
CA GLY A 462 9.16 4.36 16.12
C GLY A 462 7.91 4.91 16.81
N LEU A 463 6.97 4.05 17.24
CA LEU A 463 5.81 4.45 18.02
C LEU A 463 6.10 4.34 19.51
N ASP A 464 5.42 5.18 20.32
CA ASP A 464 5.41 5.02 21.76
C ASP A 464 4.59 3.77 22.18
N PRO A 465 4.79 3.24 23.42
CA PRO A 465 4.12 2.01 23.84
C PRO A 465 2.59 2.04 23.81
N ALA A 466 1.97 3.22 23.96
CA ALA A 466 0.52 3.34 23.92
C ALA A 466 0.01 3.23 22.48
N LEU A 467 0.68 3.83 21.53
CA LEU A 467 0.38 3.71 20.10
C LEU A 467 0.69 2.31 19.56
N ASP A 468 1.80 1.68 20.02
CA ASP A 468 2.12 0.29 19.71
C ASP A 468 0.96 -0.65 20.08
N ARG A 469 0.46 -0.51 21.34
CA ARG A 469 -0.73 -1.27 21.78
C ARG A 469 -1.94 -1.06 20.88
N GLN A 470 -2.22 0.20 20.49
CA GLN A 470 -3.37 0.49 19.62
C GLN A 470 -3.23 -0.17 18.25
N VAL A 471 -2.02 -0.18 17.67
CA VAL A 471 -1.76 -0.85 16.39
C VAL A 471 -1.92 -2.35 16.53
N MET A 472 -1.35 -2.97 17.56
CA MET A 472 -1.49 -4.42 17.78
C MET A 472 -2.94 -4.84 18.03
N THR A 473 -3.71 -4.03 18.77
CA THR A 473 -5.16 -4.26 18.97
C THR A 473 -5.93 -4.17 17.64
N MET A 474 -5.65 -3.16 16.83
CA MET A 474 -6.23 -3.04 15.48
C MET A 474 -5.91 -4.28 14.62
N LEU A 475 -4.66 -4.77 14.64
CA LEU A 475 -4.30 -5.99 13.90
C LEU A 475 -5.05 -7.23 14.41
N ARG A 476 -5.30 -7.30 15.71
CA ARG A 476 -6.13 -8.36 16.29
C ARG A 476 -7.57 -8.27 15.77
N ASP A 477 -8.16 -7.07 15.78
CA ASP A 477 -9.51 -6.85 15.25
C ASP A 477 -9.62 -7.26 13.77
N LEU A 478 -8.58 -6.93 12.95
CA LEU A 478 -8.53 -7.34 11.55
C LEU A 478 -8.43 -8.86 11.38
N ALA A 479 -7.69 -9.55 12.25
CA ALA A 479 -7.63 -11.00 12.25
C ALA A 479 -8.97 -11.60 12.72
N ASP A 480 -9.56 -11.08 13.79
CA ASP A 480 -10.87 -11.52 14.31
C ASP A 480 -12.01 -11.34 13.28
N ALA A 481 -11.81 -10.43 12.31
CA ALA A 481 -12.69 -10.30 11.15
C ALA A 481 -12.54 -11.42 10.10
N GLY A 482 -11.73 -12.45 10.38
CA GLY A 482 -11.55 -13.64 9.53
C GLY A 482 -10.33 -13.58 8.61
N ARG A 483 -9.48 -12.54 8.70
CA ARG A 483 -8.25 -12.45 7.89
C ARG A 483 -7.12 -13.26 8.50
N VAL A 484 -6.19 -13.70 7.67
CA VAL A 484 -4.86 -14.13 8.10
C VAL A 484 -3.99 -12.89 8.22
N VAL A 485 -3.49 -12.59 9.43
CA VAL A 485 -2.64 -11.41 9.66
C VAL A 485 -1.25 -11.84 10.10
N LEU A 486 -0.23 -11.43 9.34
CA LEU A 486 1.18 -11.61 9.67
C LEU A 486 1.79 -10.26 10.03
N VAL A 487 2.42 -10.15 11.18
CA VAL A 487 3.12 -8.95 11.62
C VAL A 487 4.59 -9.25 11.88
N VAL A 488 5.47 -8.60 11.13
CA VAL A 488 6.89 -8.55 11.47
C VAL A 488 7.07 -7.43 12.50
N THR A 489 7.61 -7.74 13.66
CA THR A 489 7.78 -6.75 14.72
C THR A 489 9.05 -6.95 15.53
N HIS A 490 9.56 -5.84 16.06
CA HIS A 490 10.58 -5.80 17.12
C HIS A 490 9.95 -5.53 18.49
N SER A 491 8.68 -5.13 18.54
CA SER A 491 7.96 -4.94 19.79
C SER A 491 7.57 -6.29 20.38
N LEU A 492 8.03 -6.53 21.58
CA LEU A 492 7.83 -7.80 22.30
C LEU A 492 6.75 -7.69 23.40
N THR A 493 6.31 -6.45 23.65
CA THR A 493 5.43 -6.11 24.78
C THR A 493 4.02 -6.66 24.62
N TYR A 494 3.53 -6.75 23.37
CA TYR A 494 2.16 -7.12 23.06
C TYR A 494 2.05 -8.39 22.21
N LEU A 495 3.01 -9.32 22.36
CA LEU A 495 2.96 -10.62 21.69
C LEU A 495 1.87 -11.54 22.24
N ASP A 496 1.37 -11.25 23.43
CA ASP A 496 0.26 -11.95 24.08
C ASP A 496 -1.07 -11.83 23.31
N VAL A 497 -1.24 -10.80 22.48
CA VAL A 497 -2.40 -10.67 21.59
C VAL A 497 -2.31 -11.53 20.33
N CYS A 498 -1.12 -12.11 20.04
CA CYS A 498 -0.89 -12.98 18.90
C CYS A 498 -1.26 -14.44 19.24
N ASP A 499 -1.82 -15.16 18.26
CA ASP A 499 -2.10 -16.58 18.38
C ASP A 499 -0.82 -17.42 18.26
N GLN A 500 0.12 -16.94 17.45
CA GLN A 500 1.36 -17.65 17.15
C GLN A 500 2.53 -16.68 16.98
N VAL A 501 3.69 -17.14 17.37
CA VAL A 501 4.97 -16.45 17.17
C VAL A 501 5.89 -17.36 16.36
N LEU A 502 6.53 -16.78 15.31
CA LEU A 502 7.65 -17.37 14.60
C LEU A 502 8.92 -16.59 14.96
N LEU A 503 9.84 -17.21 15.68
CA LEU A 503 11.14 -16.64 16.01
C LEU A 503 12.18 -17.12 14.99
N LEU A 504 12.74 -16.15 14.26
CA LEU A 504 13.81 -16.40 13.31
C LEU A 504 15.17 -16.12 13.93
N ALA A 505 16.12 -17.04 13.72
CA ALA A 505 17.52 -16.88 14.01
C ALA A 505 18.27 -16.23 12.84
N PRO A 506 19.46 -15.61 13.06
CA PRO A 506 20.36 -15.20 11.99
C PRO A 506 20.63 -16.33 11.02
N GLY A 507 20.70 -16.01 9.72
CA GLY A 507 20.77 -17.02 8.67
C GLY A 507 19.42 -17.56 8.21
N GLY A 508 18.31 -16.96 8.72
CA GLY A 508 16.95 -17.27 8.28
C GLY A 508 16.49 -18.66 8.70
N MET A 509 16.84 -19.10 9.90
CA MET A 509 16.45 -20.40 10.46
C MET A 509 15.34 -20.22 11.50
N THR A 510 14.47 -21.22 11.64
CA THR A 510 13.44 -21.22 12.68
C THR A 510 14.02 -21.62 14.02
N ALA A 511 13.96 -20.74 15.03
CA ALA A 511 14.35 -21.03 16.41
C ALA A 511 13.15 -21.43 17.29
N PHE A 512 11.94 -20.92 16.98
CA PHE A 512 10.71 -21.29 17.66
C PHE A 512 9.49 -20.99 16.79
N ARG A 513 8.47 -21.81 16.88
CA ARG A 513 7.14 -21.56 16.33
C ARG A 513 6.08 -22.15 17.26
N GLY A 514 5.16 -21.33 17.69
CA GLY A 514 4.06 -21.75 18.57
C GLY A 514 3.38 -20.58 19.27
N PRO A 515 2.42 -20.84 20.15
CA PRO A 515 1.79 -19.82 20.97
C PRO A 515 2.83 -19.07 21.81
N PRO A 516 2.66 -17.74 22.03
CA PRO A 516 3.62 -16.93 22.83
C PRO A 516 3.91 -17.51 24.22
N ALA A 517 2.91 -18.08 24.87
CA ALA A 517 3.05 -18.68 26.20
C ALA A 517 4.03 -19.85 26.27
N GLN A 518 4.29 -20.52 25.16
CA GLN A 518 5.18 -21.69 25.08
C GLN A 518 6.65 -21.31 24.88
N ILE A 519 6.96 -20.05 24.58
CA ILE A 519 8.35 -19.65 24.28
C ILE A 519 9.26 -19.76 25.50
N GLY A 520 8.77 -19.38 26.68
CA GLY A 520 9.50 -19.48 27.94
C GLY A 520 9.93 -20.91 28.28
N PRO A 521 9.03 -21.87 28.29
CA PRO A 521 9.36 -23.29 28.50
C PRO A 521 10.36 -23.86 27.48
N VAL A 522 10.26 -23.48 26.22
CA VAL A 522 11.15 -23.98 25.14
C VAL A 522 12.54 -23.33 25.20
N MET A 523 12.61 -22.02 25.45
CA MET A 523 13.85 -21.27 25.48
C MET A 523 14.55 -21.25 26.84
N GLY A 524 13.88 -21.75 27.90
CA GLY A 524 14.37 -21.78 29.27
C GLY A 524 14.36 -20.43 29.97
N THR A 525 13.85 -19.39 29.34
CA THR A 525 13.71 -18.04 29.89
C THR A 525 12.55 -17.31 29.23
N THR A 526 11.90 -16.41 29.97
CA THR A 526 10.88 -15.49 29.46
C THR A 526 11.45 -14.10 29.15
N ASN A 527 12.73 -13.88 29.47
CA ASN A 527 13.41 -12.62 29.16
C ASN A 527 13.81 -12.59 27.68
N TRP A 528 13.20 -11.71 26.92
CA TRP A 528 13.43 -11.56 25.51
C TRP A 528 14.87 -11.17 25.13
N ALA A 529 15.55 -10.40 25.99
CA ALA A 529 16.95 -10.03 25.75
C ALA A 529 17.86 -11.28 25.79
N ASP A 530 17.60 -12.18 26.75
CA ASP A 530 18.34 -13.44 26.86
C ASP A 530 17.99 -14.39 25.72
N ILE A 531 16.70 -14.47 25.32
CA ILE A 531 16.26 -15.26 24.16
C ILE A 531 16.99 -14.80 22.91
N PHE A 532 16.98 -13.50 22.61
CA PHE A 532 17.63 -12.96 21.42
C PHE A 532 19.15 -13.10 21.46
N SER A 533 19.76 -12.92 22.62
CA SER A 533 21.19 -13.15 22.81
C SER A 533 21.56 -14.59 22.52
N THR A 534 20.80 -15.54 23.07
CA THR A 534 21.03 -16.99 22.85
C THR A 534 20.87 -17.37 21.39
N VAL A 535 19.79 -16.91 20.75
CA VAL A 535 19.50 -17.20 19.34
C VAL A 535 20.50 -16.52 18.41
N ALA A 536 21.05 -15.36 18.77
CA ALA A 536 22.05 -14.67 17.98
C ALA A 536 23.45 -15.25 18.14
N SER A 537 23.80 -15.77 19.33
CA SER A 537 25.13 -16.34 19.61
C SER A 537 25.32 -17.71 18.95
N ASP A 538 24.29 -18.56 18.93
CA ASP A 538 24.34 -19.88 18.29
C ASP A 538 23.01 -20.17 17.55
N PRO A 539 22.86 -19.63 16.33
CA PRO A 539 21.65 -19.80 15.53
C PRO A 539 21.34 -21.26 15.18
N GLN A 540 22.41 -22.05 14.92
CA GLN A 540 22.27 -23.44 14.52
C GLN A 540 21.75 -24.29 15.70
N ALA A 541 22.37 -24.16 16.88
CA ALA A 541 21.91 -24.88 18.06
C ALA A 541 20.47 -24.52 18.47
N ALA A 542 20.07 -23.25 18.28
CA ALA A 542 18.68 -22.84 18.53
C ALA A 542 17.70 -23.52 17.56
N SER A 543 18.08 -23.59 16.27
CA SER A 543 17.28 -24.27 15.25
C SER A 543 17.20 -25.78 15.48
N ASP A 544 18.35 -26.42 15.76
CA ASP A 544 18.41 -27.88 16.01
C ASP A 544 17.57 -28.28 17.23
N ARG A 545 17.60 -27.46 18.29
CA ARG A 545 16.72 -27.64 19.47
C ARG A 545 15.25 -27.58 19.09
N TYR A 546 14.88 -26.61 18.27
CA TYR A 546 13.50 -26.49 17.78
C TYR A 546 13.10 -27.71 16.94
N ILE A 547 13.95 -28.16 16.00
CA ILE A 547 13.69 -29.33 15.16
C ILE A 547 13.54 -30.61 16.01
N ALA A 548 14.36 -30.75 17.03
CA ALA A 548 14.29 -31.88 17.94
C ALA A 548 12.94 -31.96 18.71
N LEU A 549 12.35 -30.80 19.02
CA LEU A 549 11.06 -30.68 19.70
C LEU A 549 9.88 -30.81 18.72
N ALA A 550 9.99 -30.18 17.54
CA ALA A 550 8.91 -30.10 16.55
C ALA A 550 8.79 -31.36 15.66
N GLY A 551 9.82 -32.20 15.64
CA GLY A 551 9.94 -33.32 14.73
C GLY A 551 10.48 -32.93 13.34
N PRO A 552 10.81 -33.92 12.50
CA PRO A 552 11.35 -33.64 11.16
C PRO A 552 10.30 -32.98 10.27
N THR A 553 10.70 -31.90 9.63
CA THR A 553 9.85 -31.22 8.63
C THR A 553 9.69 -32.15 7.41
N PRO A 554 8.47 -32.34 6.87
CA PRO A 554 8.30 -33.12 5.65
C PRO A 554 9.15 -32.54 4.50
N PRO A 555 9.65 -33.38 3.58
CA PRO A 555 10.42 -32.89 2.45
C PRO A 555 9.62 -31.86 1.64
N PRO A 556 10.29 -30.83 1.11
CA PRO A 556 9.60 -29.83 0.31
C PRO A 556 8.94 -30.51 -0.90
N PRO A 557 7.70 -30.18 -1.25
CA PRO A 557 7.13 -30.63 -2.51
C PRO A 557 7.96 -30.09 -3.68
N PRO A 558 7.95 -30.75 -4.84
CA PRO A 558 8.65 -30.26 -6.02
C PRO A 558 8.17 -28.83 -6.33
N VAL A 559 9.10 -27.94 -6.68
CA VAL A 559 8.77 -26.58 -7.08
C VAL A 559 8.03 -26.65 -8.40
N GLU A 560 6.76 -26.27 -8.41
CA GLU A 560 6.02 -26.09 -9.66
C GLU A 560 6.65 -24.94 -10.43
N ALA A 561 6.84 -25.12 -11.75
CA ALA A 561 7.34 -24.04 -12.58
C ALA A 561 6.40 -22.84 -12.47
N PRO A 562 6.92 -21.61 -12.29
CA PRO A 562 6.06 -20.44 -12.25
C PRO A 562 5.23 -20.40 -13.54
N SER A 563 3.91 -20.38 -13.39
CA SER A 563 3.02 -20.12 -14.52
C SER A 563 3.33 -18.72 -15.05
N ASP A 564 3.22 -18.54 -16.36
CA ASP A 564 3.38 -17.24 -16.99
C ASP A 564 2.39 -16.28 -16.31
N ILE A 565 2.94 -15.35 -15.55
CA ILE A 565 2.15 -14.38 -14.78
C ILE A 565 1.55 -13.46 -15.83
N GLY A 566 0.34 -13.79 -16.31
CA GLY A 566 -0.38 -12.95 -17.23
C GLY A 566 -0.30 -11.50 -16.75
N GLU A 567 0.01 -10.57 -17.67
CA GLU A 567 0.15 -9.15 -17.33
C GLU A 567 -1.00 -8.71 -16.42
N PRO A 568 -0.72 -7.90 -15.38
CA PRO A 568 -1.77 -7.37 -14.53
C PRO A 568 -2.85 -6.76 -15.40
N THR A 569 -4.13 -7.03 -15.09
CA THR A 569 -5.25 -6.40 -15.78
C THR A 569 -5.14 -4.90 -15.60
N HIS A 570 -4.61 -4.25 -16.62
CA HIS A 570 -4.34 -2.82 -16.57
C HIS A 570 -5.66 -2.06 -16.58
N THR A 571 -5.89 -1.24 -15.59
CA THR A 571 -6.73 -0.05 -15.79
C THR A 571 -6.18 0.67 -17.01
N SER A 572 -7.05 1.17 -17.92
CA SER A 572 -6.58 1.78 -19.17
C SER A 572 -5.50 2.83 -18.88
N LEU A 573 -4.41 2.82 -19.65
CA LEU A 573 -3.30 3.75 -19.50
C LEU A 573 -3.76 5.21 -19.43
N LEU A 574 -4.79 5.56 -20.22
CA LEU A 574 -5.37 6.89 -20.24
C LEU A 574 -6.05 7.26 -18.91
N ARG A 575 -6.74 6.31 -18.27
CA ARG A 575 -7.35 6.54 -16.96
C ARG A 575 -6.28 6.73 -15.88
N GLN A 576 -5.26 5.87 -15.86
CA GLN A 576 -4.11 6.03 -14.96
C GLN A 576 -3.46 7.40 -15.16
N PHE A 577 -3.20 7.79 -16.41
CA PHE A 577 -2.64 9.09 -16.75
C PHE A 577 -3.46 10.24 -16.15
N TRP A 578 -4.77 10.29 -16.39
CA TRP A 578 -5.62 11.37 -15.87
C TRP A 578 -5.76 11.36 -14.35
N THR A 579 -5.75 10.19 -13.71
CA THR A 579 -5.76 10.08 -12.25
C THR A 579 -4.47 10.67 -11.65
N ILE A 580 -3.32 10.34 -12.24
CA ILE A 580 -2.03 10.88 -11.81
C ILE A 580 -1.95 12.39 -12.10
N VAL A 581 -2.41 12.87 -13.25
CA VAL A 581 -2.47 14.31 -13.56
C VAL A 581 -3.24 15.07 -12.48
N ARG A 582 -4.46 14.63 -12.15
CA ARG A 582 -5.29 15.27 -11.11
C ARG A 582 -4.63 15.21 -9.73
N ARG A 583 -4.02 14.09 -9.40
CA ARG A 583 -3.28 13.91 -8.15
C ARG A 583 -2.08 14.85 -8.09
N GLN A 584 -1.28 14.94 -9.14
CA GLN A 584 -0.09 15.78 -9.19
C GLN A 584 -0.44 17.27 -9.03
N VAL A 585 -1.44 17.75 -9.75
CA VAL A 585 -1.93 19.13 -9.58
C VAL A 585 -2.38 19.38 -8.16
N ARG A 586 -3.11 18.43 -7.56
CA ARG A 586 -3.56 18.54 -6.17
C ARG A 586 -2.39 18.58 -5.19
N LEU A 587 -1.35 17.74 -5.39
CA LEU A 587 -0.16 17.73 -4.54
C LEU A 587 0.56 19.07 -4.56
N ILE A 588 0.76 19.65 -5.75
CA ILE A 588 1.41 20.97 -5.90
C ILE A 588 0.60 22.06 -5.18
N ILE A 589 -0.73 22.11 -5.36
CA ILE A 589 -1.59 23.13 -4.74
C ILE A 589 -1.69 22.91 -3.22
N SER A 590 -1.68 21.69 -2.74
CA SER A 590 -1.83 21.37 -1.32
C SER A 590 -0.58 21.71 -0.51
N ASP A 591 0.59 21.73 -1.13
CA ASP A 591 1.83 22.22 -0.53
C ASP A 591 1.95 23.74 -0.70
N ARG A 592 1.35 24.48 0.25
CA ARG A 592 1.23 25.94 0.16
C ARG A 592 2.59 26.63 0.01
N GLY A 593 3.61 26.17 0.74
CA GLY A 593 4.95 26.77 0.69
C GLY A 593 5.58 26.60 -0.68
N TYR A 594 5.53 25.39 -1.20
CA TYR A 594 6.03 25.08 -2.52
C TYR A 594 5.23 25.79 -3.64
N PHE A 595 3.91 25.81 -3.54
CA PHE A 595 3.04 26.50 -4.50
C PHE A 595 3.34 28.01 -4.57
N ILE A 596 3.47 28.68 -3.41
CA ILE A 596 3.78 30.10 -3.32
C ILE A 596 5.17 30.36 -3.92
N PHE A 597 6.16 29.54 -3.60
CA PHE A 597 7.50 29.64 -4.20
C PHE A 597 7.44 29.54 -5.72
N LEU A 598 6.75 28.54 -6.28
CA LEU A 598 6.62 28.36 -7.71
C LEU A 598 5.85 29.49 -8.40
N ALA A 599 4.85 30.05 -7.71
CA ALA A 599 4.05 31.17 -8.22
C ALA A 599 4.85 32.48 -8.23
N LEU A 600 5.70 32.73 -7.21
CA LEU A 600 6.49 33.96 -7.12
C LEU A 600 7.74 33.93 -8.00
N LEU A 601 8.28 32.74 -8.25
CA LEU A 601 9.56 32.59 -8.97
C LEU A 601 9.58 33.28 -10.36
N PRO A 602 8.57 33.16 -11.22
CA PRO A 602 8.56 33.82 -12.51
C PRO A 602 8.54 35.34 -12.40
N PHE A 603 7.88 35.89 -11.37
CA PHE A 603 7.90 37.35 -11.14
C PHE A 603 9.30 37.84 -10.75
N ILE A 604 9.98 37.09 -9.85
CA ILE A 604 11.34 37.42 -9.43
C ILE A 604 12.28 37.38 -10.64
N MET A 605 12.21 36.35 -11.49
CA MET A 605 13.06 36.20 -12.66
C MET A 605 12.74 37.27 -13.72
N GLY A 606 11.46 37.58 -13.91
CA GLY A 606 11.03 38.65 -14.81
C GLY A 606 11.50 40.05 -14.36
N VAL A 607 11.33 40.38 -13.09
CA VAL A 607 11.80 41.65 -12.53
C VAL A 607 13.32 41.76 -12.55
N LEU A 608 14.02 40.62 -12.30
CA LEU A 608 15.49 40.61 -12.38
C LEU A 608 16.00 40.96 -13.76
N SER A 609 15.28 40.61 -14.85
CA SER A 609 15.66 40.99 -16.21
C SER A 609 15.62 42.51 -16.45
N LEU A 610 14.79 43.24 -15.66
CA LEU A 610 14.70 44.72 -15.74
C LEU A 610 15.87 45.44 -15.04
N ALA A 611 16.66 44.70 -14.24
CA ALA A 611 17.84 45.28 -13.58
C ALA A 611 19.05 45.41 -14.53
N VAL A 612 18.98 44.89 -15.76
CA VAL A 612 20.05 45.04 -16.74
C VAL A 612 20.15 46.51 -17.17
N PRO A 613 21.31 47.16 -16.98
CA PRO A 613 21.46 48.59 -17.28
C PRO A 613 21.42 48.85 -18.79
N GLY A 614 20.81 49.99 -19.17
CA GLY A 614 20.68 50.43 -20.55
C GLY A 614 19.25 50.85 -20.89
N THR A 615 19.06 51.49 -22.03
CA THR A 615 17.77 52.00 -22.51
C THR A 615 17.30 51.34 -23.80
N THR A 616 18.15 50.50 -24.40
CA THR A 616 17.93 49.87 -25.73
C THR A 616 17.00 48.65 -25.65
N GLY A 617 16.98 47.95 -24.49
CA GLY A 617 16.18 46.74 -24.31
C GLY A 617 16.56 45.65 -25.33
N PHE A 618 15.58 45.17 -26.09
CA PHE A 618 15.76 44.22 -27.20
C PHE A 618 15.96 44.93 -28.58
N GLY A 619 16.13 46.23 -28.58
CA GLY A 619 16.43 46.99 -29.79
C GLY A 619 17.87 46.77 -30.27
N ILE A 620 18.21 47.36 -31.45
CA ILE A 620 19.58 47.34 -32.00
C ILE A 620 20.46 48.24 -31.11
N PRO A 621 21.48 47.70 -30.43
CA PRO A 621 22.33 48.50 -29.57
C PRO A 621 23.26 49.39 -30.38
N ASP A 622 23.50 50.63 -29.90
CA ASP A 622 24.55 51.47 -30.43
C ASP A 622 25.92 50.91 -29.98
N PRO A 623 26.81 50.52 -30.92
CA PRO A 623 28.12 49.99 -30.60
C PRO A 623 29.00 50.90 -29.77
N MET A 624 28.75 52.21 -29.82
CA MET A 624 29.46 53.27 -29.08
C MET A 624 28.68 53.79 -27.89
N GLY A 625 27.49 53.24 -27.62
CA GLY A 625 26.62 53.60 -26.49
C GLY A 625 27.07 53.02 -25.16
N ASP A 626 26.41 53.46 -24.05
CA ASP A 626 26.75 53.06 -22.68
C ASP A 626 26.50 51.56 -22.38
N ALA A 627 25.68 50.87 -23.20
CA ALA A 627 25.30 49.46 -22.95
C ALA A 627 25.20 48.64 -24.25
N PRO A 628 26.31 48.44 -25.00
CA PRO A 628 26.33 47.80 -26.33
C PRO A 628 25.92 46.29 -26.25
N ASN A 629 25.99 45.65 -25.07
CA ASN A 629 25.71 44.25 -24.90
C ASN A 629 24.37 43.98 -24.17
N GLN A 630 23.51 45.00 -23.97
CA GLN A 630 22.29 44.88 -23.20
C GLN A 630 21.35 43.76 -23.68
N PRO A 631 21.03 43.61 -24.98
CA PRO A 631 20.15 42.54 -25.45
C PRO A 631 20.68 41.15 -25.08
N GLY A 632 22.00 40.93 -25.28
CA GLY A 632 22.66 39.68 -24.92
C GLY A 632 22.60 39.39 -23.43
N GLN A 633 22.80 40.41 -22.57
CA GLN A 633 22.71 40.25 -21.12
C GLN A 633 21.29 39.89 -20.65
N ILE A 634 20.25 40.52 -21.23
CA ILE A 634 18.84 40.19 -20.96
C ILE A 634 18.57 38.74 -21.36
N LEU A 635 19.01 38.32 -22.56
CA LEU A 635 18.79 36.94 -23.01
C LEU A 635 19.52 35.91 -22.15
N VAL A 636 20.73 36.17 -21.67
CA VAL A 636 21.45 35.32 -20.74
C VAL A 636 20.65 35.14 -19.45
N LEU A 637 20.16 36.26 -18.92
CA LEU A 637 19.42 36.23 -17.65
C LEU A 637 18.09 35.49 -17.80
N LEU A 638 17.37 35.71 -18.89
CA LEU A 638 16.16 34.99 -19.22
C LEU A 638 16.41 33.47 -19.37
N ASN A 639 17.46 33.11 -20.12
CA ASN A 639 17.79 31.69 -20.30
C ASN A 639 18.18 30.98 -18.99
N VAL A 640 18.98 31.67 -18.16
CA VAL A 640 19.30 31.16 -16.80
C VAL A 640 18.05 31.05 -15.95
N GLY A 641 17.17 32.04 -15.99
CA GLY A 641 15.87 32.01 -15.31
C GLY A 641 15.00 30.82 -15.74
N ALA A 642 14.93 30.60 -17.08
CA ALA A 642 14.19 29.45 -17.62
C ALA A 642 14.72 28.10 -17.13
N ILE A 643 16.05 27.95 -17.14
CA ILE A 643 16.71 26.73 -16.66
C ILE A 643 16.44 26.51 -15.16
N PHE A 644 16.59 27.58 -14.37
CA PHE A 644 16.37 27.52 -12.94
C PHE A 644 14.91 27.17 -12.61
N MET A 645 13.95 27.86 -13.25
CA MET A 645 12.53 27.59 -13.06
C MET A 645 12.18 26.15 -13.41
N GLY A 646 12.58 25.66 -14.59
CA GLY A 646 12.29 24.30 -15.02
C GLY A 646 12.91 23.25 -14.10
N THR A 647 14.17 23.37 -13.74
CA THR A 647 14.87 22.40 -12.88
C THR A 647 14.32 22.42 -11.46
N ALA A 648 14.08 23.62 -10.88
CA ALA A 648 13.53 23.76 -9.53
C ALA A 648 12.14 23.15 -9.39
N LEU A 649 11.36 23.19 -10.47
CA LEU A 649 10.01 22.62 -10.52
C LEU A 649 9.99 21.10 -10.33
N THR A 650 11.05 20.38 -10.69
CA THR A 650 10.97 18.92 -10.85
C THR A 650 12.02 18.11 -10.11
N ILE A 651 13.11 18.75 -9.69
CA ILE A 651 14.30 18.04 -9.17
C ILE A 651 14.03 17.15 -7.94
N ARG A 652 13.05 17.47 -7.11
CA ARG A 652 12.68 16.71 -5.91
C ARG A 652 11.55 15.71 -6.12
N ASP A 653 10.89 15.73 -7.26
CA ASP A 653 9.61 15.07 -7.46
C ASP A 653 9.72 13.55 -7.45
N LEU A 654 10.48 12.95 -8.37
CA LEU A 654 10.53 11.49 -8.50
C LEU A 654 11.21 10.80 -7.31
N ILE A 655 12.23 11.41 -6.73
CA ILE A 655 12.89 10.82 -5.56
C ILE A 655 11.98 10.87 -4.32
N GLY A 656 11.25 11.97 -4.14
CA GLY A 656 10.30 12.12 -3.03
C GLY A 656 9.15 11.12 -3.08
N GLU A 657 8.74 10.73 -4.28
CA GLU A 657 7.63 9.78 -4.49
C GLU A 657 8.08 8.35 -4.79
N ARG A 658 9.40 8.06 -4.80
CA ARG A 658 9.94 6.75 -5.21
C ARG A 658 9.31 5.57 -4.48
N ALA A 659 9.12 5.68 -3.17
CA ALA A 659 8.53 4.61 -2.37
C ALA A 659 7.04 4.41 -2.73
N ILE A 660 6.29 5.50 -2.90
CA ILE A 660 4.87 5.48 -3.29
C ILE A 660 4.73 4.87 -4.69
N PHE A 661 5.55 5.33 -5.65
CA PHE A 661 5.54 4.81 -7.01
C PHE A 661 5.81 3.30 -7.06
N ARG A 662 6.82 2.81 -6.33
CA ARG A 662 7.10 1.36 -6.26
C ARG A 662 5.94 0.55 -5.70
N ARG A 663 5.28 1.07 -4.67
CA ARG A 663 4.08 0.45 -4.09
C ARG A 663 2.93 0.41 -5.11
N GLU A 664 2.67 1.51 -5.82
CA GLU A 664 1.63 1.58 -6.84
C GLU A 664 1.96 0.76 -8.09
N GLN A 665 3.23 0.68 -8.47
CA GLN A 665 3.70 -0.17 -9.56
C GLN A 665 3.46 -1.65 -9.27
N ALA A 666 3.68 -2.09 -8.03
CA ALA A 666 3.41 -3.47 -7.60
C ALA A 666 1.92 -3.86 -7.77
N VAL A 667 1.01 -2.90 -7.68
CA VAL A 667 -0.44 -3.13 -7.88
C VAL A 667 -0.93 -2.78 -9.30
N GLY A 668 -0.01 -2.47 -10.25
CA GLY A 668 -0.33 -2.35 -11.66
C GLY A 668 -0.29 -0.93 -12.25
N LEU A 669 0.30 0.06 -11.55
CA LEU A 669 0.52 1.38 -12.15
C LEU A 669 1.58 1.31 -13.26
N SER A 670 1.22 1.74 -14.46
CA SER A 670 2.14 1.84 -15.59
C SER A 670 3.15 2.95 -15.38
N THR A 671 4.43 2.63 -15.55
CA THR A 671 5.54 3.60 -15.52
C THR A 671 5.37 4.69 -16.57
N THR A 672 4.89 4.31 -17.77
CA THR A 672 4.66 5.26 -18.88
C THR A 672 3.54 6.24 -18.53
N ALA A 673 2.39 5.76 -18.03
CA ALA A 673 1.29 6.63 -17.63
C ALA A 673 1.72 7.60 -16.52
N TYR A 674 2.47 7.11 -15.53
CA TYR A 674 2.99 7.91 -14.43
C TYR A 674 3.94 9.01 -14.93
N LEU A 675 4.94 8.67 -15.73
CA LEU A 675 5.92 9.63 -16.23
C LEU A 675 5.28 10.66 -17.16
N MET A 676 4.44 10.22 -18.12
CA MET A 676 3.77 11.11 -19.05
C MET A 676 2.82 12.09 -18.34
N ALA A 677 2.15 11.66 -17.28
CA ALA A 677 1.33 12.55 -16.46
C ALA A 677 2.17 13.65 -15.81
N LYS A 678 3.33 13.32 -15.26
CA LYS A 678 4.25 14.29 -14.67
C LYS A 678 4.81 15.25 -15.72
N VAL A 679 5.25 14.74 -16.85
CA VAL A 679 5.72 15.55 -17.99
C VAL A 679 4.64 16.55 -18.42
N CYS A 680 3.39 16.09 -18.57
CA CYS A 680 2.27 16.94 -18.95
C CYS A 680 2.02 18.06 -17.94
N VAL A 681 1.89 17.73 -16.65
CA VAL A 681 1.63 18.73 -15.60
C VAL A 681 2.75 19.75 -15.52
N TYR A 682 4.00 19.32 -15.49
CA TYR A 682 5.14 20.23 -15.39
C TYR A 682 5.36 21.07 -16.65
N SER A 683 5.02 20.54 -17.83
CA SER A 683 5.03 21.34 -19.06
C SER A 683 4.02 22.48 -19.01
N VAL A 684 2.82 22.24 -18.50
CA VAL A 684 1.82 23.29 -18.32
C VAL A 684 2.31 24.38 -17.35
N PHE A 685 2.90 23.99 -16.21
CA PHE A 685 3.47 24.94 -15.26
C PHE A 685 4.65 25.72 -15.87
N ALA A 686 5.53 25.06 -16.63
CA ALA A 686 6.67 25.69 -17.33
C ALA A 686 6.19 26.73 -18.35
N ILE A 687 5.17 26.41 -19.15
CA ILE A 687 4.55 27.34 -20.11
C ILE A 687 3.99 28.57 -19.37
N LEU A 688 3.25 28.36 -18.29
CA LEU A 688 2.68 29.45 -17.49
C LEU A 688 3.76 30.36 -16.89
N GLN A 689 4.81 29.77 -16.31
CA GLN A 689 5.94 30.53 -15.75
C GLN A 689 6.67 31.32 -16.83
N SER A 690 6.94 30.69 -17.97
CA SER A 690 7.63 31.37 -19.12
C SER A 690 6.78 32.48 -19.68
N SER A 691 5.45 32.36 -19.74
CA SER A 691 4.56 33.42 -20.19
C SER A 691 4.65 34.66 -19.29
N ILE A 692 4.69 34.45 -17.96
CA ILE A 692 4.83 35.55 -17.00
C ILE A 692 6.18 36.25 -17.12
N VAL A 693 7.28 35.50 -17.18
CA VAL A 693 8.63 36.07 -17.32
C VAL A 693 8.76 36.88 -18.61
N THR A 694 8.36 36.28 -19.75
CA THR A 694 8.44 36.95 -21.05
C THR A 694 7.56 38.20 -21.07
N ALA A 695 6.35 38.15 -20.54
CA ALA A 695 5.48 39.32 -20.49
C ALA A 695 6.08 40.45 -19.66
N ILE A 696 6.62 40.19 -18.45
CA ILE A 696 7.27 41.19 -17.62
C ILE A 696 8.46 41.82 -18.35
N THR A 697 9.33 41.02 -18.98
CA THR A 697 10.50 41.47 -19.64
C THR A 697 10.15 42.33 -20.89
N VAL A 698 9.20 41.87 -21.72
CA VAL A 698 8.75 42.58 -22.91
C VAL A 698 8.04 43.90 -22.56
N ILE A 699 7.24 43.93 -21.50
CA ILE A 699 6.59 45.17 -21.03
C ILE A 699 7.61 46.16 -20.48
N GLY A 700 8.63 45.68 -19.76
CA GLY A 700 9.60 46.55 -19.11
C GLY A 700 10.77 46.97 -19.96
N MET A 701 11.24 46.14 -20.90
CA MET A 701 12.40 46.38 -21.73
C MET A 701 12.07 46.62 -23.21
N GLY A 702 10.76 46.55 -23.58
CA GLY A 702 10.34 46.57 -24.98
C GLY A 702 10.39 45.18 -25.63
N GLY A 703 9.66 45.00 -26.71
CA GLY A 703 9.70 43.74 -27.49
C GLY A 703 10.88 43.68 -28.46
N PRO A 704 11.23 42.47 -28.97
CA PRO A 704 12.20 42.31 -30.02
C PRO A 704 11.82 43.14 -31.27
N THR A 705 12.78 43.87 -31.81
CA THR A 705 12.56 44.79 -32.95
C THR A 705 12.93 44.17 -34.29
N GLN A 706 13.66 43.05 -34.29
CA GLN A 706 13.99 42.30 -35.49
C GLN A 706 12.87 41.42 -35.97
N GLY A 707 12.88 41.05 -37.25
CA GLY A 707 11.85 40.19 -37.82
C GLY A 707 11.91 38.77 -37.23
N ALA A 708 10.77 38.18 -37.06
CA ALA A 708 10.68 36.79 -36.65
C ALA A 708 11.26 35.85 -37.70
N THR A 709 11.99 34.84 -37.27
CA THR A 709 12.69 33.91 -38.18
C THR A 709 11.75 32.79 -38.66
N VAL A 710 10.82 32.29 -37.80
CA VAL A 710 9.99 31.12 -38.09
C VAL A 710 8.49 31.38 -37.87
N LEU A 711 8.08 32.01 -36.74
CA LEU A 711 6.67 32.12 -36.32
C LEU A 711 6.00 33.44 -36.77
N GLY A 712 6.68 34.32 -37.49
CA GLY A 712 6.14 35.58 -37.99
C GLY A 712 5.92 36.67 -36.92
N ASN A 713 6.11 36.39 -35.64
CA ASN A 713 6.07 37.34 -34.53
C ASN A 713 7.24 37.09 -33.57
N ALA A 714 8.17 38.05 -33.46
CA ALA A 714 9.38 37.90 -32.69
C ALA A 714 9.14 37.72 -31.18
N THR A 715 8.14 38.40 -30.64
CA THR A 715 7.73 38.21 -29.21
C THR A 715 7.19 36.83 -28.96
N LEU A 716 6.36 36.29 -29.87
CA LEU A 716 5.84 34.91 -29.75
C LEU A 716 6.99 33.90 -29.88
N GLU A 717 7.95 34.15 -30.77
CA GLU A 717 9.11 33.28 -30.96
C GLU A 717 10.03 33.27 -29.72
N LEU A 718 10.26 34.45 -29.12
CA LEU A 718 10.98 34.57 -27.85
C LEU A 718 10.24 33.76 -26.72
N PHE A 719 8.92 33.91 -26.61
CA PHE A 719 8.14 33.16 -25.65
C PHE A 719 8.26 31.65 -25.87
N VAL A 720 8.10 31.18 -27.12
CA VAL A 720 8.17 29.75 -27.44
C VAL A 720 9.56 29.19 -27.14
N SER A 721 10.63 29.91 -27.47
CA SER A 721 11.99 29.48 -27.14
C SER A 721 12.24 29.41 -25.63
N MET A 722 11.71 30.37 -24.86
CA MET A 722 11.77 30.37 -23.40
C MET A 722 10.94 29.22 -22.80
N ALA A 723 9.72 28.97 -23.28
CA ALA A 723 8.88 27.89 -22.83
C ALA A 723 9.52 26.52 -23.13
N ALA A 724 10.05 26.33 -24.33
CA ALA A 724 10.77 25.10 -24.71
C ALA A 724 12.01 24.86 -23.84
N THR A 725 12.78 25.93 -23.53
CA THR A 725 13.94 25.85 -22.64
C THR A 725 13.51 25.47 -21.23
N THR A 726 12.45 26.07 -20.68
CA THR A 726 11.95 25.76 -19.35
C THR A 726 11.40 24.33 -19.26
N ILE A 727 10.64 23.87 -20.27
CA ILE A 727 10.16 22.49 -20.35
C ILE A 727 11.33 21.50 -20.40
N THR A 728 12.32 21.77 -21.25
CA THR A 728 13.49 20.89 -21.36
C THR A 728 14.28 20.86 -20.06
N ALA A 729 14.45 22.01 -19.40
CA ALA A 729 15.07 22.08 -18.07
C ALA A 729 14.28 21.30 -17.03
N ALA A 730 12.94 21.32 -17.09
CA ALA A 730 12.09 20.49 -16.23
C ALA A 730 12.29 18.98 -16.49
N MET A 731 12.46 18.57 -17.76
CA MET A 731 12.77 17.17 -18.07
C MET A 731 14.15 16.75 -17.57
N VAL A 732 15.14 17.63 -17.67
CA VAL A 732 16.47 17.42 -17.07
C VAL A 732 16.35 17.27 -15.54
N GLY A 733 15.56 18.12 -14.90
CA GLY A 733 15.28 18.03 -13.46
C GLY A 733 14.63 16.69 -13.05
N LEU A 734 13.64 16.20 -13.83
CA LEU A 734 13.07 14.86 -13.62
C LEU A 734 14.11 13.74 -13.77
N ALA A 735 14.96 13.83 -14.80
CA ALA A 735 16.02 12.85 -15.03
C ALA A 735 17.03 12.83 -13.86
N LEU A 736 17.45 14.00 -13.37
CA LEU A 736 18.31 14.11 -12.20
C LEU A 736 17.65 13.58 -10.94
N SER A 737 16.35 13.85 -10.76
CA SER A 737 15.54 13.29 -9.65
C SER A 737 15.48 11.77 -9.69
N ALA A 738 15.39 11.18 -10.89
CA ALA A 738 15.39 9.72 -11.06
C ALA A 738 16.75 9.10 -10.73
N LEU A 739 17.87 9.78 -11.10
CA LEU A 739 19.25 9.34 -10.88
C LEU A 739 19.68 9.47 -9.41
N ALA A 740 19.16 10.46 -8.67
CA ALA A 740 19.52 10.69 -7.28
C ALA A 740 19.18 9.47 -6.42
N LYS A 741 20.08 9.07 -5.53
CA LYS A 741 19.90 7.93 -4.59
C LYS A 741 19.26 8.36 -3.28
N SER A 742 19.52 9.57 -2.82
CA SER A 742 18.97 10.16 -1.60
C SER A 742 18.60 11.63 -1.79
N ASN A 743 17.72 12.15 -0.92
CA ASN A 743 17.31 13.55 -0.94
C ASN A 743 18.49 14.53 -0.73
N GLU A 744 19.55 14.09 -0.04
CA GLU A 744 20.74 14.90 0.23
C GLU A 744 21.55 15.19 -1.04
N GLN A 745 21.49 14.28 -2.04
CA GLN A 745 22.19 14.45 -3.31
C GLN A 745 21.54 15.46 -4.26
N ILE A 746 20.31 15.88 -3.99
CA ILE A 746 19.54 16.77 -4.87
C ILE A 746 20.20 18.13 -5.00
N MET A 747 20.57 18.76 -3.87
CA MET A 747 21.11 20.11 -3.89
C MET A 747 22.46 20.22 -4.62
N PRO A 748 23.44 19.33 -4.38
CA PRO A 748 24.66 19.30 -5.18
C PRO A 748 24.40 19.07 -6.67
N LEU A 749 23.49 18.13 -7.03
CA LEU A 749 23.15 17.86 -8.42
C LEU A 749 22.50 19.07 -9.11
N LEU A 750 21.61 19.77 -8.40
CA LEU A 750 20.97 20.99 -8.90
C LEU A 750 21.99 22.07 -9.21
N VAL A 751 22.90 22.33 -8.27
CA VAL A 751 23.94 23.37 -8.44
C VAL A 751 24.84 23.03 -9.63
N VAL A 752 25.33 21.79 -9.72
CA VAL A 752 26.17 21.34 -10.84
C VAL A 752 25.41 21.45 -12.16
N ALA A 753 24.15 21.05 -12.22
CA ALA A 753 23.34 21.12 -13.42
C ALA A 753 23.11 22.57 -13.87
N ILE A 754 22.80 23.49 -12.99
CA ILE A 754 22.58 24.89 -13.31
C ILE A 754 23.90 25.55 -13.73
N MET A 755 24.99 25.34 -13.00
CA MET A 755 26.29 25.93 -13.31
C MET A 755 26.83 25.43 -14.65
N SER A 756 26.70 24.12 -14.92
CA SER A 756 27.11 23.57 -16.21
C SER A 756 26.32 24.19 -17.37
N GLN A 757 25.01 24.33 -17.21
CA GLN A 757 24.19 24.95 -18.27
C GLN A 757 24.49 26.44 -18.44
N LEU A 758 24.79 27.17 -17.38
CA LEU A 758 25.19 28.56 -17.42
C LEU A 758 26.50 28.74 -18.21
N VAL A 759 27.50 27.92 -17.88
CA VAL A 759 28.83 27.98 -18.57
C VAL A 759 28.71 27.60 -20.04
N PHE A 760 27.94 26.57 -20.36
CA PHE A 760 27.80 26.06 -21.72
C PHE A 760 26.69 26.74 -22.54
N SER A 761 25.99 27.73 -22.01
CA SER A 761 24.93 28.46 -22.72
C SER A 761 25.48 29.22 -23.98
N GLY A 762 26.75 29.62 -23.95
CA GLY A 762 27.36 30.43 -24.98
C GLY A 762 27.08 31.93 -24.83
N GLY A 763 26.22 32.34 -23.94
CA GLY A 763 25.88 33.75 -23.71
C GLY A 763 26.83 34.48 -22.77
N MET A 764 27.45 33.82 -21.79
CA MET A 764 28.46 34.39 -20.91
C MET A 764 29.89 34.16 -21.42
N ILE A 765 30.15 32.94 -21.90
CA ILE A 765 31.46 32.51 -22.34
C ILE A 765 31.32 32.10 -23.80
N PRO A 766 32.09 32.73 -24.74
CA PRO A 766 32.09 32.29 -26.12
C PRO A 766 32.55 30.83 -26.22
N VAL A 767 31.67 29.95 -26.67
CA VAL A 767 31.94 28.49 -26.78
C VAL A 767 32.30 28.11 -28.21
N THR A 768 31.99 28.95 -29.18
CA THR A 768 32.34 28.82 -30.61
C THR A 768 33.85 28.80 -30.80
N ASP A 769 34.34 28.00 -31.74
CA ASP A 769 35.77 27.83 -32.09
C ASP A 769 36.65 27.21 -30.99
N ARG A 770 36.03 26.64 -29.92
CA ARG A 770 36.73 25.89 -28.87
C ARG A 770 36.29 24.43 -28.93
N MET A 771 37.03 23.57 -29.60
CA MET A 771 36.65 22.22 -29.99
C MET A 771 35.94 21.43 -28.87
N VAL A 772 36.51 21.39 -27.67
CA VAL A 772 35.92 20.65 -26.52
C VAL A 772 34.68 21.35 -25.97
N LEU A 773 34.73 22.66 -25.76
CA LEU A 773 33.63 23.44 -25.22
C LEU A 773 32.43 23.49 -26.17
N ASP A 774 32.64 23.60 -27.47
CA ASP A 774 31.58 23.58 -28.45
C ASP A 774 30.83 22.24 -28.46
N GLN A 775 31.57 21.12 -28.46
CA GLN A 775 30.95 19.78 -28.42
C GLN A 775 30.16 19.55 -27.13
N MET A 776 30.73 19.92 -25.98
CA MET A 776 30.04 19.79 -24.70
C MET A 776 28.80 20.68 -24.60
N SER A 777 28.90 21.92 -25.16
CA SER A 777 27.77 22.85 -25.14
C SER A 777 26.57 22.34 -25.94
N ARG A 778 26.78 21.58 -27.00
CA ARG A 778 25.71 21.01 -27.86
C ARG A 778 24.84 20.02 -27.09
N LEU A 779 25.34 19.42 -26.00
CA LEU A 779 24.61 18.53 -25.13
C LEU A 779 23.73 19.27 -24.10
N THR A 780 23.91 20.59 -23.97
CA THR A 780 23.18 21.37 -22.97
C THR A 780 21.96 22.08 -23.56
N PRO A 781 20.78 21.96 -23.02
CA PRO A 781 19.58 22.70 -23.43
C PRO A 781 19.79 24.22 -23.44
N ALA A 782 20.58 24.74 -22.51
CA ALA A 782 20.87 26.16 -22.37
C ALA A 782 21.46 26.79 -23.63
N ARG A 783 22.35 26.08 -24.35
CA ARG A 783 22.92 26.57 -25.61
C ARG A 783 21.85 26.77 -26.68
N TRP A 784 20.98 25.77 -26.85
CA TRP A 784 19.95 25.83 -27.87
C TRP A 784 18.85 26.86 -27.53
N GLY A 785 18.49 26.96 -26.23
CA GLY A 785 17.58 27.99 -25.76
C GLY A 785 18.11 29.38 -25.96
N PHE A 786 19.40 29.63 -25.67
CA PHE A 786 20.06 30.90 -25.88
C PHE A 786 20.16 31.21 -27.37
N ALA A 787 20.60 30.25 -28.20
CA ALA A 787 20.73 30.44 -29.64
C ALA A 787 19.38 30.74 -30.31
N ALA A 788 18.33 30.00 -29.92
CA ALA A 788 16.96 30.24 -30.43
C ALA A 788 16.44 31.63 -30.03
N SER A 789 16.66 32.06 -28.78
CA SER A 789 16.26 33.40 -28.32
C SER A 789 17.07 34.49 -29.00
N ALA A 790 18.38 34.28 -29.23
CA ALA A 790 19.26 35.24 -29.87
C ALA A 790 18.98 35.41 -31.36
N SER A 791 18.35 34.43 -32.02
CA SER A 791 17.96 34.57 -33.44
C SER A 791 16.74 35.46 -33.66
N THR A 792 16.02 35.83 -32.61
CA THR A 792 14.81 36.67 -32.64
C THR A 792 15.03 38.06 -32.07
N VAL A 793 16.20 38.32 -31.52
CA VAL A 793 16.64 39.60 -30.92
C VAL A 793 17.87 40.12 -31.63
#